data_5d2027bf190762d45877caff8d0a9dd8
#
_entry.id   5d2027bf190762d45877caff8d0a9dd8
#
_cell.length_a   1.000
_cell.length_b   1.000
_cell.length_c   1.000
_cell.angle_alpha   90.00
_cell.angle_beta   90.00
_cell.angle_gamma   90.00
#
_symmetry.space_group_name_H-M   'P 1'
#
loop_
_entity.id
_entity.type
_entity.pdbx_description
1 polymer ?
#
loop_
_entity_poly.entity_id
_entity_poly.type
_entity_poly.pdbx_seq_one_letter_code
_entity_poly.pdbx_strand_id
1 'polypeptide(L)'
;MHRHFSCLKVITLLIMCTSFLWSMMSLTITKPVGWQALPEKIYKDQNDPRLYQAIKLDNGMQVILVSDKNATKSLAALALPVGSLDDPNSQLGLAHYLEHLVLMGSKRYPKVDDFSEFLQKHGGRHNASTASYRTAFYLEVENDALSPAVDRLADAIAAPLLDRVIADHELNAVNAELTMARSCDAMRMAQVSAETLNPLHPSARFSGGNTETLRNKPYSNLQQERLLFYHRYYSSNLMVSVIYGNQPISKLAEIACISFGRIANRHAIVPPITVPVVTPEQQGIIIHYVPAKPCKILKIEYRIDNNSALFRSKTDEYIAYLIINRSKNTLSDWLKKQGLVESIDAGSDPMVDRNGGVFCISIELTNKGLAERDLVISAVYSYLKLIRNQGVRESYFNEIAHVLDIDFRYPSIIRDMDYIEWLVDNMLRVPIKDSLNSLYVADKYDPHAIELRLNSMIPNNARIWIISPDEPYDKVAYFLNAQYQVDRITAKQFRYWGNLAKNILLSLPTLNPYIPNDFTLNKSDLPRMMKPEMVLDEQTLRALYMHSIHFPNEPRADITISLRNKIGDASVKEHVMFLLMDYIAGIALDHLVYQASIGGIVFYTTYNCGLTINASGFTQFLPALLTRLINIYIDFEINEKYLVQAKAWYLGQLNSAETVKAFEQAMQPIQSLSSIPCADISERRALLDQITIIDIKNYRTQLIKGAAPELLVVGNMTAMQVQVMSQNIRAQLKSAGMLWWHGQNVVLNHKQLANIQYKGSSTDSALGAVYIPVGYDEVEGMACSQLLSHIIQPWFYDQLRTKEQLGYAVFAYPASIGNQWGIGFLLQSNSQSPSYLYKRYLDFYRKADKLLESLKESDFKQYKLALINKLKQRPQNLSEEASRFSNDFDRGNFKFNTRDNLIKQINALSSDNFITFYHKAVMQPQGMALLSQVLGSHTQGYYAAPKGWITYKNVSALQHTLSFKVCPS
;
A
#
# COMPACT_ATOMS: atom_id res chain seq x y z
N MET A 1 11.28 -11.74 -91.09
CA MET A 1 11.36 -12.43 -89.81
C MET A 1 12.24 -11.66 -88.77
N HIS A 2 12.31 -10.32 -88.78
CA HIS A 2 13.23 -9.57 -87.95
C HIS A 2 12.55 -8.31 -87.29
N ARG A 3 11.20 -8.25 -87.26
CA ARG A 3 10.46 -7.15 -86.63
C ARG A 3 9.58 -7.47 -85.41
N HIS A 4 9.45 -8.76 -85.02
CA HIS A 4 8.62 -9.22 -83.93
C HIS A 4 9.38 -9.47 -82.63
N PHE A 5 10.73 -9.52 -82.64
CA PHE A 5 11.54 -9.69 -81.39
C PHE A 5 11.85 -8.44 -80.61
N SER A 6 11.69 -7.26 -81.22
CA SER A 6 11.97 -5.96 -80.54
C SER A 6 10.83 -5.49 -79.63
N CYS A 7 9.55 -5.79 -79.94
CA CYS A 7 8.37 -5.38 -79.15
C CYS A 7 8.25 -6.21 -77.84
N LEU A 8 8.60 -7.52 -77.88
CA LEU A 8 8.48 -8.37 -76.66
C LEU A 8 9.52 -8.01 -75.57
N LYS A 9 10.72 -7.56 -75.93
CA LYS A 9 11.76 -7.13 -74.99
C LYS A 9 11.39 -5.75 -74.33
N VAL A 10 10.75 -4.83 -75.07
CA VAL A 10 10.32 -3.59 -74.53
C VAL A 10 9.11 -3.73 -73.59
N ILE A 11 8.18 -4.64 -73.89
CA ILE A 11 7.02 -4.92 -73.01
C ILE A 11 7.49 -5.66 -71.76
N THR A 12 8.45 -6.60 -71.84
CA THR A 12 9.01 -7.28 -70.62
C THR A 12 9.81 -6.33 -69.75
N LEU A 13 10.55 -5.36 -70.34
CA LEU A 13 11.26 -4.34 -69.60
C LEU A 13 10.31 -3.29 -68.96
N LEU A 14 9.21 -2.92 -69.61
CA LEU A 14 8.17 -2.04 -69.02
C LEU A 14 7.41 -2.77 -67.88
N ILE A 15 7.10 -4.04 -68.02
CA ILE A 15 6.44 -4.83 -66.94
C ILE A 15 7.38 -5.05 -65.77
N MET A 16 8.70 -5.28 -65.97
CA MET A 16 9.67 -5.32 -64.90
C MET A 16 9.89 -3.97 -64.24
N CYS A 17 9.90 -2.82 -64.95
CA CYS A 17 10.00 -1.51 -64.34
C CYS A 17 8.73 -1.11 -63.58
N THR A 18 7.53 -1.46 -64.05
CA THR A 18 6.30 -1.18 -63.33
C THR A 18 6.12 -2.07 -62.10
N SER A 19 6.55 -3.33 -62.13
CA SER A 19 6.58 -4.22 -60.93
C SER A 19 7.66 -3.75 -59.91
N PHE A 20 8.76 -3.23 -60.36
CA PHE A 20 9.79 -2.66 -59.45
C PHE A 20 9.35 -1.30 -58.85
N LEU A 21 8.64 -0.44 -59.61
CA LEU A 21 7.99 0.76 -59.12
C LEU A 21 6.82 0.43 -58.18
N TRP A 22 6.05 -0.61 -58.39
CA TRP A 22 5.00 -1.06 -57.48
C TRP A 22 5.55 -1.72 -56.22
N SER A 23 6.68 -2.43 -56.29
CA SER A 23 7.35 -2.96 -55.08
C SER A 23 8.11 -1.88 -54.30
N MET A 24 8.49 -0.74 -54.93
CA MET A 24 9.00 0.44 -54.25
C MET A 24 7.92 1.37 -53.69
N MET A 25 6.68 1.28 -54.19
CA MET A 25 5.55 2.06 -53.69
C MET A 25 4.83 1.46 -52.49
N SER A 26 5.26 0.28 -52.01
CA SER A 26 4.78 -0.33 -50.77
C SER A 26 5.72 -0.18 -49.57
N LEU A 27 6.78 0.59 -49.68
CA LEU A 27 7.41 1.21 -48.54
C LEU A 27 6.54 2.43 -48.16
N THR A 28 5.50 2.18 -47.39
CA THR A 28 4.89 3.22 -46.58
C THR A 28 6.02 3.81 -45.75
N ILE A 29 6.57 4.94 -46.25
CA ILE A 29 7.34 5.88 -45.44
C ILE A 29 6.32 6.33 -44.38
N THR A 30 6.29 5.62 -43.25
CA THR A 30 5.58 6.14 -42.08
C THR A 30 6.23 7.45 -41.78
N LYS A 31 5.52 8.57 -42.08
CA LYS A 31 5.90 9.89 -41.66
C LYS A 31 6.30 9.79 -40.18
N PRO A 32 7.51 10.29 -39.78
CA PRO A 32 7.87 10.25 -38.38
C PRO A 32 6.73 10.86 -37.58
N VAL A 33 6.21 10.13 -36.60
CA VAL A 33 5.11 10.61 -35.75
C VAL A 33 5.60 11.88 -35.07
N GLY A 34 4.91 12.98 -35.29
CA GLY A 34 5.19 14.25 -34.68
C GLY A 34 4.40 14.41 -33.36
N TRP A 35 4.68 15.48 -32.71
CA TRP A 35 3.93 15.92 -31.54
C TRP A 35 3.80 17.42 -31.51
N GLN A 36 2.81 17.93 -30.81
CA GLN A 36 2.65 19.35 -30.50
C GLN A 36 2.53 19.55 -28.99
N ALA A 37 3.14 20.61 -28.49
CA ALA A 37 2.96 21.03 -27.13
C ALA A 37 1.51 21.50 -26.93
N LEU A 38 0.87 21.04 -25.85
CA LEU A 38 -0.41 21.60 -25.45
C LEU A 38 -0.18 23.02 -24.90
N PRO A 39 -1.09 23.98 -25.21
CA PRO A 39 -0.86 25.39 -24.85
C PRO A 39 -0.96 25.64 -23.33
N GLU A 40 -1.68 24.78 -22.63
CA GLU A 40 -1.91 24.93 -21.21
C GLU A 40 -0.73 24.39 -20.39
N LYS A 41 -0.21 25.23 -19.49
CA LYS A 41 0.83 24.84 -18.55
C LYS A 41 0.22 23.98 -17.45
N ILE A 42 0.93 22.92 -17.06
CA ILE A 42 0.57 22.10 -15.89
C ILE A 42 0.83 22.93 -14.62
N TYR A 43 -0.18 23.05 -13.77
CA TYR A 43 -0.04 23.73 -12.49
C TYR A 43 0.79 22.90 -11.53
N LYS A 44 1.95 23.42 -11.14
CA LYS A 44 2.84 22.81 -10.15
C LYS A 44 3.21 23.84 -9.09
N ASP A 45 3.67 23.39 -7.92
CA ASP A 45 4.23 24.29 -6.91
C ASP A 45 5.51 24.98 -7.42
N GLN A 46 5.73 26.20 -6.99
CA GLN A 46 6.91 26.99 -7.38
C GLN A 46 8.23 26.40 -6.87
N ASN A 47 8.20 25.64 -5.75
CA ASN A 47 9.36 24.97 -5.19
C ASN A 47 9.65 23.62 -5.85
N ASP A 48 8.76 23.13 -6.72
CA ASP A 48 8.98 21.90 -7.48
C ASP A 48 10.03 22.10 -8.58
N PRO A 49 11.24 21.53 -8.48
CA PRO A 49 12.32 21.74 -9.43
C PRO A 49 12.14 21.01 -10.77
N ARG A 50 11.14 20.12 -10.87
CA ARG A 50 10.90 19.32 -12.05
C ARG A 50 10.31 20.14 -13.19
N LEU A 51 10.61 19.72 -14.41
CA LEU A 51 10.03 20.29 -15.62
C LEU A 51 8.86 19.42 -16.09
N TYR A 52 7.76 20.03 -16.42
CA TYR A 52 6.55 19.38 -16.91
C TYR A 52 6.17 19.93 -18.27
N GLN A 53 5.78 19.05 -19.19
CA GLN A 53 5.27 19.41 -20.49
C GLN A 53 4.13 18.47 -20.89
N ALA A 54 2.96 19.02 -21.14
CA ALA A 54 1.90 18.27 -21.80
C ALA A 54 2.06 18.35 -23.32
N ILE A 55 1.96 17.20 -23.98
CA ILE A 55 2.05 17.11 -25.44
C ILE A 55 0.88 16.28 -25.97
N LYS A 56 0.54 16.50 -27.24
CA LYS A 56 -0.39 15.65 -28.01
C LYS A 56 0.34 15.05 -29.19
N LEU A 57 0.34 13.73 -29.29
CA LEU A 57 0.90 13.00 -30.43
C LEU A 57 -0.02 13.08 -31.66
N ASP A 58 0.53 12.91 -32.86
CA ASP A 58 -0.24 12.93 -34.12
C ASP A 58 -1.37 11.88 -34.16
N ASN A 59 -1.21 10.78 -33.41
CA ASN A 59 -2.25 9.76 -33.26
C ASN A 59 -3.36 10.12 -32.25
N GLY A 60 -3.29 11.33 -31.66
CA GLY A 60 -4.30 11.87 -30.75
C GLY A 60 -4.06 11.60 -29.26
N MET A 61 -3.09 10.77 -28.88
CA MET A 61 -2.76 10.50 -27.48
C MET A 61 -2.21 11.75 -26.79
N GLN A 62 -2.65 11.99 -25.55
CA GLN A 62 -2.11 13.04 -24.69
C GLN A 62 -1.09 12.45 -23.72
N VAL A 63 0.06 13.12 -23.58
CA VAL A 63 1.16 12.64 -22.73
C VAL A 63 1.66 13.77 -21.84
N ILE A 64 1.78 13.51 -20.54
CA ILE A 64 2.54 14.35 -19.62
C ILE A 64 3.98 13.84 -19.56
N LEU A 65 4.93 14.73 -19.84
CA LEU A 65 6.35 14.48 -19.71
C LEU A 65 6.87 15.14 -18.45
N VAL A 66 7.59 14.39 -17.62
CA VAL A 66 8.17 14.87 -16.35
C VAL A 66 9.68 14.64 -16.37
N SER A 67 10.45 15.70 -16.44
CA SER A 67 11.91 15.67 -16.35
C SER A 67 12.36 16.04 -14.95
N ASP A 68 12.91 15.05 -14.23
CA ASP A 68 13.46 15.19 -12.88
C ASP A 68 14.94 14.79 -12.86
N LYS A 69 15.85 15.76 -12.82
CA LYS A 69 17.30 15.52 -12.80
C LYS A 69 17.76 14.64 -11.64
N ASN A 70 16.95 14.55 -10.58
CA ASN A 70 17.22 13.76 -9.39
C ASN A 70 16.53 12.38 -9.40
N ALA A 71 15.80 12.06 -10.47
CA ALA A 71 15.13 10.76 -10.55
C ALA A 71 16.16 9.63 -10.50
N THR A 72 15.96 8.73 -9.55
CA THR A 72 16.80 7.52 -9.37
C THR A 72 16.34 6.40 -10.27
N LYS A 73 15.04 6.40 -10.61
CA LYS A 73 14.38 5.52 -11.57
C LYS A 73 13.47 6.31 -12.48
N SER A 74 13.21 5.77 -13.64
CA SER A 74 12.20 6.26 -14.56
C SER A 74 10.90 5.48 -14.41
N LEU A 75 9.77 6.16 -14.66
CA LEU A 75 8.43 5.60 -14.60
C LEU A 75 7.70 5.87 -15.91
N ALA A 76 6.80 4.97 -16.31
CA ALA A 76 5.87 5.23 -17.39
C ALA A 76 4.52 4.59 -17.08
N ALA A 77 3.44 5.27 -17.46
CA ALA A 77 2.08 4.75 -17.37
C ALA A 77 1.27 5.11 -18.60
N LEU A 78 0.31 4.25 -18.94
CA LEU A 78 -0.68 4.45 -19.97
C LEU A 78 -2.04 4.02 -19.43
N ALA A 79 -3.07 4.84 -19.60
CA ALA A 79 -4.45 4.49 -19.23
C ALA A 79 -5.44 4.79 -20.35
N LEU A 80 -6.52 4.03 -20.37
CA LEU A 80 -7.68 4.25 -21.24
C LEU A 80 -8.96 4.23 -20.40
N PRO A 81 -10.00 5.08 -20.75
CA PRO A 81 -11.23 5.21 -19.96
C PRO A 81 -12.22 4.07 -20.24
N VAL A 82 -11.75 2.82 -20.20
CA VAL A 82 -12.51 1.60 -20.47
C VAL A 82 -12.18 0.57 -19.42
N GLY A 83 -13.19 0.00 -18.79
CA GLY A 83 -13.06 -0.97 -17.73
C GLY A 83 -14.25 -1.95 -17.70
N SER A 84 -14.56 -2.48 -16.50
CA SER A 84 -15.63 -3.49 -16.38
C SER A 84 -17.02 -2.98 -16.73
N LEU A 85 -17.28 -1.67 -16.73
CA LEU A 85 -18.53 -1.07 -17.23
C LEU A 85 -18.77 -1.34 -18.72
N ASP A 86 -17.69 -1.59 -19.46
CA ASP A 86 -17.74 -1.80 -20.92
C ASP A 86 -17.80 -3.27 -21.31
N ASP A 87 -17.75 -4.18 -20.35
CA ASP A 87 -17.87 -5.61 -20.62
C ASP A 87 -19.16 -5.94 -21.36
N PRO A 88 -19.13 -6.77 -22.40
CA PRO A 88 -20.37 -7.29 -22.99
C PRO A 88 -21.08 -8.20 -21.99
N ASN A 89 -22.40 -8.17 -21.95
CA ASN A 89 -23.19 -9.04 -21.07
C ASN A 89 -22.90 -10.53 -21.26
N SER A 90 -22.42 -10.89 -22.44
CA SER A 90 -22.05 -12.26 -22.79
C SER A 90 -20.74 -12.73 -22.15
N GLN A 91 -19.82 -11.82 -21.77
CA GLN A 91 -18.46 -12.15 -21.28
C GLN A 91 -18.05 -11.17 -20.17
N LEU A 92 -18.64 -11.31 -18.98
CA LEU A 92 -18.34 -10.44 -17.82
C LEU A 92 -16.92 -10.69 -17.31
N GLY A 93 -16.19 -9.63 -17.07
CA GLY A 93 -14.76 -9.63 -16.68
C GLY A 93 -13.82 -9.59 -17.89
N LEU A 94 -14.32 -9.30 -19.09
CA LEU A 94 -13.52 -9.29 -20.32
C LEU A 94 -12.44 -8.21 -20.32
N ALA A 95 -12.73 -7.03 -19.80
CA ALA A 95 -11.75 -5.94 -19.66
C ALA A 95 -10.55 -6.35 -18.79
N HIS A 96 -10.81 -6.97 -17.64
CA HIS A 96 -9.80 -7.49 -16.74
C HIS A 96 -9.00 -8.64 -17.37
N TYR A 97 -9.69 -9.57 -18.03
CA TYR A 97 -9.02 -10.66 -18.73
C TYR A 97 -8.11 -10.16 -19.86
N LEU A 98 -8.53 -9.12 -20.60
CA LEU A 98 -7.72 -8.52 -21.64
C LEU A 98 -6.49 -7.78 -21.08
N GLU A 99 -6.62 -7.15 -19.91
CA GLU A 99 -5.48 -6.56 -19.19
C GLU A 99 -4.35 -7.59 -18.99
N HIS A 100 -4.68 -8.79 -18.49
CA HIS A 100 -3.71 -9.88 -18.34
C HIS A 100 -3.03 -10.24 -19.64
N LEU A 101 -3.79 -10.29 -20.73
CA LEU A 101 -3.33 -10.83 -22.00
C LEU A 101 -2.47 -9.90 -22.84
N VAL A 102 -2.69 -8.58 -22.76
CA VAL A 102 -1.97 -7.64 -23.64
C VAL A 102 -0.46 -7.59 -23.36
N LEU A 103 -0.04 -7.92 -22.14
CA LEU A 103 1.39 -7.95 -21.78
C LEU A 103 2.06 -9.32 -22.03
N MET A 104 1.30 -10.34 -22.48
CA MET A 104 1.77 -11.71 -22.69
C MET A 104 2.31 -11.92 -24.13
N GLY A 105 3.27 -11.11 -24.52
CA GLY A 105 3.90 -11.14 -25.84
C GLY A 105 3.24 -10.25 -26.87
N SER A 106 4.05 -9.66 -27.72
CA SER A 106 3.64 -8.74 -28.77
C SER A 106 4.35 -9.02 -30.10
N LYS A 107 3.96 -8.35 -31.15
CA LYS A 107 4.50 -8.59 -32.49
C LYS A 107 6.03 -8.47 -32.57
N ARG A 108 6.61 -7.48 -31.89
CA ARG A 108 8.08 -7.26 -31.88
C ARG A 108 8.79 -8.03 -30.77
N TYR A 109 8.08 -8.34 -29.71
CA TYR A 109 8.57 -9.06 -28.53
C TYR A 109 7.68 -10.28 -28.27
N PRO A 110 7.84 -11.36 -29.10
CA PRO A 110 6.89 -12.47 -29.09
C PRO A 110 7.01 -13.42 -27.89
N LYS A 111 8.09 -13.32 -27.11
CA LYS A 111 8.24 -14.16 -25.92
C LYS A 111 7.31 -13.67 -24.82
N VAL A 112 6.56 -14.57 -24.18
CA VAL A 112 5.55 -14.27 -23.16
C VAL A 112 6.12 -13.43 -22.02
N ASP A 113 7.28 -13.80 -21.50
CA ASP A 113 7.89 -13.15 -20.34
C ASP A 113 8.90 -12.03 -20.70
N ASP A 114 9.04 -11.66 -22.00
CA ASP A 114 10.08 -10.72 -22.45
C ASP A 114 10.03 -9.40 -21.69
N PHE A 115 8.83 -8.85 -21.48
CA PHE A 115 8.66 -7.59 -20.81
C PHE A 115 9.09 -7.66 -19.33
N SER A 116 8.62 -8.67 -18.60
CA SER A 116 8.99 -8.91 -17.20
C SER A 116 10.48 -9.18 -17.02
N GLU A 117 11.06 -10.04 -17.84
CA GLU A 117 12.50 -10.34 -17.80
C GLU A 117 13.35 -9.12 -18.10
N PHE A 118 12.96 -8.33 -19.11
CA PHE A 118 13.67 -7.10 -19.44
C PHE A 118 13.70 -6.15 -18.25
N LEU A 119 12.53 -5.87 -17.65
CA LEU A 119 12.43 -4.96 -16.50
C LEU A 119 13.24 -5.45 -15.30
N GLN A 120 13.15 -6.75 -14.96
CA GLN A 120 13.91 -7.34 -13.86
C GLN A 120 15.43 -7.20 -14.05
N LYS A 121 15.94 -7.44 -15.27
CA LYS A 121 17.36 -7.25 -15.58
C LYS A 121 17.83 -5.81 -15.43
N HIS A 122 16.91 -4.85 -15.55
CA HIS A 122 17.18 -3.42 -15.41
C HIS A 122 16.59 -2.83 -14.11
N GLY A 123 16.51 -3.62 -13.04
CA GLY A 123 16.09 -3.18 -11.71
C GLY A 123 14.65 -2.65 -11.65
N GLY A 124 13.82 -2.99 -12.62
CA GLY A 124 12.44 -2.52 -12.75
C GLY A 124 11.40 -3.60 -12.47
N ARG A 125 10.14 -3.15 -12.54
CA ARG A 125 8.94 -3.98 -12.45
C ARG A 125 7.79 -3.29 -13.18
N HIS A 126 6.72 -4.02 -13.44
CA HIS A 126 5.46 -3.46 -13.96
C HIS A 126 4.27 -3.98 -13.17
N ASN A 127 3.14 -3.33 -13.37
CA ASN A 127 1.83 -3.80 -12.96
C ASN A 127 0.76 -3.25 -13.91
N ALA A 128 -0.46 -3.75 -13.76
CA ALA A 128 -1.63 -3.24 -14.46
C ALA A 128 -2.84 -3.27 -13.51
N SER A 129 -3.89 -2.53 -13.84
CA SER A 129 -5.12 -2.50 -13.05
C SER A 129 -6.33 -2.17 -13.90
N THR A 130 -7.43 -2.90 -13.65
CA THR A 130 -8.75 -2.64 -14.26
C THR A 130 -9.74 -2.21 -13.18
N ALA A 131 -10.21 -0.98 -13.28
CA ALA A 131 -11.32 -0.45 -12.48
C ALA A 131 -12.64 -0.53 -13.25
N SER A 132 -13.72 -0.02 -12.65
CA SER A 132 -15.02 0.04 -13.34
C SER A 132 -14.96 0.83 -14.66
N TYR A 133 -14.30 1.97 -14.68
CA TYR A 133 -14.29 2.93 -15.81
C TYR A 133 -12.96 3.04 -16.54
N ARG A 134 -11.88 2.38 -16.10
CA ARG A 134 -10.54 2.47 -16.71
C ARG A 134 -9.75 1.16 -16.66
N THR A 135 -8.77 1.06 -17.56
CA THR A 135 -7.65 0.10 -17.48
C THR A 135 -6.34 0.88 -17.59
N ALA A 136 -5.36 0.56 -16.74
CA ALA A 136 -4.06 1.21 -16.70
C ALA A 136 -2.91 0.19 -16.68
N PHE A 137 -1.79 0.55 -17.31
CA PHE A 137 -0.54 -0.21 -17.37
C PHE A 137 0.59 0.70 -16.95
N TYR A 138 1.46 0.26 -16.05
CA TYR A 138 2.52 1.10 -15.51
C TYR A 138 3.77 0.31 -15.14
N LEU A 139 4.91 0.98 -15.21
CA LEU A 139 6.21 0.39 -14.97
C LEU A 139 7.17 1.36 -14.26
N GLU A 140 8.15 0.79 -13.58
CA GLU A 140 9.37 1.45 -13.14
C GLU A 140 10.61 0.72 -13.68
N VAL A 141 11.69 1.47 -13.96
CA VAL A 141 12.93 0.90 -14.51
C VAL A 141 14.11 1.85 -14.26
N GLU A 142 15.35 1.36 -14.31
CA GLU A 142 16.52 2.22 -14.32
C GLU A 142 16.49 3.25 -15.50
N ASN A 143 17.06 4.44 -15.26
CA ASN A 143 16.91 5.57 -16.17
C ASN A 143 17.43 5.32 -17.60
N ASP A 144 18.47 4.54 -17.77
CA ASP A 144 19.06 4.17 -19.05
C ASP A 144 18.22 3.16 -19.85
N ALA A 145 17.39 2.41 -19.17
CA ALA A 145 16.51 1.41 -19.76
C ALA A 145 15.08 1.93 -20.08
N LEU A 146 14.78 3.20 -19.79
CA LEU A 146 13.43 3.76 -20.00
C LEU A 146 12.93 3.61 -21.45
N SER A 147 13.74 3.98 -22.43
CA SER A 147 13.32 3.95 -23.84
C SER A 147 12.94 2.54 -24.31
N PRO A 148 13.77 1.50 -24.12
CA PRO A 148 13.41 0.13 -24.51
C PRO A 148 12.28 -0.47 -23.63
N ALA A 149 12.05 0.00 -22.40
CA ALA A 149 10.93 -0.42 -21.58
C ALA A 149 9.60 0.15 -22.10
N VAL A 150 9.57 1.46 -22.41
CA VAL A 150 8.39 2.12 -23.00
C VAL A 150 8.08 1.58 -24.39
N ASP A 151 9.09 1.20 -25.17
CA ASP A 151 8.93 0.57 -26.48
C ASP A 151 8.22 -0.79 -26.38
N ARG A 152 8.56 -1.61 -25.38
CA ARG A 152 7.89 -2.88 -25.10
C ARG A 152 6.45 -2.71 -24.66
N LEU A 153 6.18 -1.79 -23.72
CA LEU A 153 4.82 -1.46 -23.30
C LEU A 153 3.99 -0.98 -24.48
N ALA A 154 4.52 -0.08 -25.29
CA ALA A 154 3.81 0.45 -26.45
C ALA A 154 3.50 -0.63 -27.50
N ASP A 155 4.42 -1.56 -27.76
CA ASP A 155 4.20 -2.66 -28.70
C ASP A 155 3.19 -3.67 -28.17
N ALA A 156 3.21 -3.94 -26.85
CA ALA A 156 2.23 -4.78 -26.19
C ALA A 156 0.80 -4.21 -26.32
N ILE A 157 0.64 -2.89 -26.21
CA ILE A 157 -0.65 -2.23 -26.39
C ILE A 157 -1.05 -2.11 -27.87
N ALA A 158 -0.09 -1.84 -28.77
CA ALA A 158 -0.35 -1.60 -30.19
C ALA A 158 -0.64 -2.89 -31.00
N ALA A 159 0.04 -3.97 -30.65
CA ALA A 159 0.03 -5.22 -31.39
C ALA A 159 0.25 -6.46 -30.50
N PRO A 160 -0.59 -6.69 -29.46
CA PRO A 160 -0.51 -7.88 -28.63
C PRO A 160 -0.77 -9.14 -29.46
N LEU A 161 -0.12 -10.24 -29.15
CA LEU A 161 -0.35 -11.51 -29.86
C LEU A 161 -1.71 -12.09 -29.55
N LEU A 162 -2.22 -11.93 -28.35
CA LEU A 162 -3.49 -12.47 -27.86
C LEU A 162 -3.61 -13.97 -28.21
N ASP A 163 -2.54 -14.70 -27.96
CA ASP A 163 -2.45 -16.14 -28.29
C ASP A 163 -3.52 -16.93 -27.53
N ARG A 164 -4.09 -17.95 -28.17
CA ARG A 164 -5.19 -18.73 -27.59
C ARG A 164 -4.72 -19.64 -26.47
N VAL A 165 -3.55 -20.27 -26.60
CA VAL A 165 -3.03 -21.19 -25.57
C VAL A 165 -2.67 -20.42 -24.30
N ILE A 166 -2.01 -19.27 -24.48
CA ILE A 166 -1.67 -18.37 -23.37
C ILE A 166 -2.94 -17.85 -22.68
N ALA A 167 -3.95 -17.50 -23.47
CA ALA A 167 -5.23 -17.04 -22.96
C ALA A 167 -5.92 -18.07 -22.06
N ASP A 168 -5.92 -19.35 -22.44
CA ASP A 168 -6.50 -20.42 -21.62
C ASP A 168 -5.73 -20.59 -20.29
N HIS A 169 -4.41 -20.35 -20.28
CA HIS A 169 -3.61 -20.33 -19.06
C HIS A 169 -3.93 -19.12 -18.17
N GLU A 170 -4.03 -17.92 -18.74
CA GLU A 170 -4.34 -16.69 -18.01
C GLU A 170 -5.77 -16.69 -17.44
N LEU A 171 -6.70 -17.38 -18.08
CA LEU A 171 -8.05 -17.57 -17.53
C LEU A 171 -8.02 -18.33 -16.19
N ASN A 172 -7.09 -19.29 -16.03
CA ASN A 172 -6.89 -19.96 -14.75
C ASN A 172 -6.31 -19.02 -13.69
N ALA A 173 -5.43 -18.09 -14.06
CA ALA A 173 -4.92 -17.05 -13.15
C ALA A 173 -6.03 -16.13 -12.69
N VAL A 174 -6.87 -15.60 -13.58
CA VAL A 174 -8.06 -14.79 -13.24
C VAL A 174 -9.01 -15.54 -12.31
N ASN A 175 -9.24 -16.84 -12.57
CA ASN A 175 -10.09 -17.66 -11.70
C ASN A 175 -9.46 -17.90 -10.30
N ALA A 176 -8.14 -18.02 -10.21
CA ALA A 176 -7.43 -18.13 -8.93
C ALA A 176 -7.52 -16.83 -8.12
N GLU A 177 -7.44 -15.67 -8.78
CA GLU A 177 -7.63 -14.36 -8.14
C GLU A 177 -9.04 -14.20 -7.58
N LEU A 178 -10.06 -14.62 -8.30
CA LEU A 178 -11.43 -14.64 -7.78
C LEU A 178 -11.55 -15.52 -6.51
N THR A 179 -10.87 -16.65 -6.49
CA THR A 179 -10.86 -17.52 -5.31
C THR A 179 -10.25 -16.81 -4.10
N MET A 180 -9.19 -16.03 -4.30
CA MET A 180 -8.62 -15.20 -3.23
C MET A 180 -9.53 -14.04 -2.83
N ALA A 181 -10.23 -13.42 -3.78
CA ALA A 181 -11.17 -12.35 -3.53
C ALA A 181 -12.33 -12.76 -2.58
N ARG A 182 -12.65 -14.06 -2.50
CA ARG A 182 -13.63 -14.61 -1.54
C ARG A 182 -13.25 -14.41 -0.07
N SER A 183 -11.99 -14.22 0.26
CA SER A 183 -11.49 -13.89 1.59
C SER A 183 -11.26 -12.39 1.83
N CYS A 184 -11.55 -11.54 0.84
CA CYS A 184 -11.36 -10.10 0.88
C CYS A 184 -12.70 -9.38 1.04
N ASP A 185 -12.98 -8.81 2.21
CA ASP A 185 -14.27 -8.16 2.48
C ASP A 185 -14.53 -6.95 1.57
N ALA A 186 -13.51 -6.21 1.16
CA ALA A 186 -13.67 -5.11 0.20
C ALA A 186 -14.26 -5.59 -1.14
N MET A 187 -13.74 -6.70 -1.68
CA MET A 187 -14.24 -7.28 -2.93
C MET A 187 -15.64 -7.90 -2.76
N ARG A 188 -15.88 -8.58 -1.63
CA ARG A 188 -17.18 -9.17 -1.30
C ARG A 188 -18.26 -8.10 -1.13
N MET A 189 -17.97 -7.02 -0.42
CA MET A 189 -18.86 -5.86 -0.28
C MET A 189 -19.11 -5.16 -1.62
N ALA A 190 -18.10 -5.04 -2.47
CA ALA A 190 -18.27 -4.49 -3.82
C ALA A 190 -19.27 -5.34 -4.64
N GLN A 191 -19.20 -6.67 -4.55
CA GLN A 191 -20.15 -7.55 -5.21
C GLN A 191 -21.57 -7.40 -4.64
N VAL A 192 -21.74 -7.37 -3.30
CA VAL A 192 -23.05 -7.11 -2.67
C VAL A 192 -23.58 -5.73 -3.04
N SER A 193 -22.71 -4.72 -3.10
CA SER A 193 -23.08 -3.39 -3.58
C SER A 193 -23.62 -3.46 -5.01
N ALA A 194 -22.93 -4.16 -5.92
CA ALA A 194 -23.37 -4.34 -7.31
C ALA A 194 -24.76 -5.01 -7.38
N GLU A 195 -24.97 -6.13 -6.66
CA GLU A 195 -26.24 -6.87 -6.66
C GLU A 195 -27.42 -6.08 -6.06
N THR A 196 -27.13 -5.02 -5.30
CA THR A 196 -28.11 -4.14 -4.67
C THR A 196 -28.29 -2.78 -5.38
N LEU A 197 -27.67 -2.59 -6.55
CA LEU A 197 -27.87 -1.45 -7.44
C LEU A 197 -29.04 -1.70 -8.40
N ASN A 198 -29.35 -0.69 -9.25
CA ASN A 198 -30.28 -0.86 -10.35
C ASN A 198 -29.77 -1.96 -11.32
N PRO A 199 -30.49 -3.07 -11.49
CA PRO A 199 -30.02 -4.21 -12.29
C PRO A 199 -29.80 -3.91 -13.77
N LEU A 200 -30.34 -2.80 -14.27
CA LEU A 200 -30.12 -2.33 -15.64
C LEU A 200 -28.80 -1.54 -15.79
N HIS A 201 -28.23 -1.08 -14.70
CA HIS A 201 -26.97 -0.32 -14.75
C HIS A 201 -25.74 -1.24 -14.87
N PRO A 202 -24.74 -0.90 -15.70
CA PRO A 202 -23.54 -1.72 -15.87
C PRO A 202 -22.81 -2.06 -14.56
N SER A 203 -22.82 -1.16 -13.57
CA SER A 203 -22.21 -1.41 -12.26
C SER A 203 -22.89 -2.52 -11.43
N ALA A 204 -24.08 -2.97 -11.83
CA ALA A 204 -24.77 -4.07 -11.17
C ALA A 204 -24.24 -5.46 -11.58
N ARG A 205 -23.35 -5.51 -12.57
CA ARG A 205 -22.81 -6.75 -13.11
C ARG A 205 -21.57 -7.20 -12.35
N PHE A 206 -21.27 -8.50 -12.45
CA PHE A 206 -20.00 -9.04 -11.95
C PHE A 206 -18.81 -8.54 -12.79
N SER A 207 -17.77 -8.04 -12.15
CA SER A 207 -16.64 -7.36 -12.82
C SER A 207 -15.36 -8.17 -12.88
N GLY A 208 -15.19 -9.19 -12.01
CA GLY A 208 -13.90 -9.88 -11.84
C GLY A 208 -13.54 -10.82 -12.99
N GLY A 209 -14.52 -11.48 -13.58
CA GLY A 209 -14.29 -12.57 -14.53
C GLY A 209 -13.89 -13.89 -13.86
N ASN A 210 -14.23 -15.00 -14.50
CA ASN A 210 -13.84 -16.34 -14.11
C ASN A 210 -14.09 -17.33 -15.25
N THR A 211 -13.78 -18.61 -15.06
CA THR A 211 -14.01 -19.68 -16.04
C THR A 211 -15.48 -19.92 -16.39
N GLU A 212 -16.42 -19.42 -15.59
CA GLU A 212 -17.86 -19.51 -15.85
C GLU A 212 -18.35 -18.35 -16.72
N THR A 213 -17.91 -17.12 -16.43
CA THR A 213 -18.34 -15.93 -17.17
C THR A 213 -17.57 -15.76 -18.48
N LEU A 214 -16.30 -16.14 -18.52
CA LEU A 214 -15.38 -16.04 -19.64
C LEU A 214 -15.22 -17.40 -20.33
N ARG A 215 -16.17 -17.76 -21.18
CA ARG A 215 -16.16 -19.02 -21.93
C ARG A 215 -16.95 -18.92 -23.23
N ASN A 216 -16.77 -19.87 -24.11
CA ASN A 216 -17.63 -19.98 -25.28
C ASN A 216 -19.08 -20.33 -24.86
N LYS A 217 -20.02 -19.61 -25.40
CA LYS A 217 -21.47 -19.76 -25.20
C LYS A 217 -22.16 -19.93 -26.56
N PRO A 218 -23.37 -20.46 -26.64
CA PRO A 218 -24.05 -20.67 -27.94
C PRO A 218 -24.14 -19.42 -28.80
N TYR A 219 -24.16 -18.23 -28.18
CA TYR A 219 -24.32 -16.92 -28.84
C TYR A 219 -23.11 -16.00 -28.71
N SER A 220 -21.97 -16.47 -28.14
CA SER A 220 -20.79 -15.64 -27.90
C SER A 220 -19.52 -16.50 -27.88
N ASN A 221 -18.60 -16.19 -28.76
CA ASN A 221 -17.26 -16.82 -28.81
C ASN A 221 -16.26 -15.92 -28.07
N LEU A 222 -15.63 -16.43 -27.01
CA LEU A 222 -14.71 -15.67 -26.16
C LEU A 222 -13.54 -15.06 -26.95
N GLN A 223 -12.96 -15.81 -27.88
CA GLN A 223 -11.87 -15.31 -28.72
C GLN A 223 -12.30 -14.14 -29.60
N GLN A 224 -13.48 -14.23 -30.18
CA GLN A 224 -14.01 -13.16 -31.05
C GLN A 224 -14.36 -11.92 -30.22
N GLU A 225 -15.03 -12.09 -29.10
CA GLU A 225 -15.38 -10.97 -28.19
C GLU A 225 -14.14 -10.24 -27.69
N ARG A 226 -13.09 -10.98 -27.35
CA ARG A 226 -11.79 -10.42 -26.92
C ARG A 226 -11.16 -9.56 -28.01
N LEU A 227 -11.11 -10.06 -29.25
CA LEU A 227 -10.58 -9.31 -30.38
C LEU A 227 -11.45 -8.09 -30.71
N LEU A 228 -12.78 -8.24 -30.67
CA LEU A 228 -13.72 -7.14 -30.89
C LEU A 228 -13.54 -6.05 -29.82
N PHE A 229 -13.42 -6.43 -28.55
CA PHE A 229 -13.20 -5.50 -27.44
C PHE A 229 -11.87 -4.74 -27.60
N TYR A 230 -10.79 -5.45 -27.92
CA TYR A 230 -9.50 -4.84 -28.20
C TYR A 230 -9.59 -3.85 -29.37
N HIS A 231 -10.14 -4.25 -30.51
CA HIS A 231 -10.26 -3.38 -31.69
C HIS A 231 -11.18 -2.19 -31.47
N ARG A 232 -12.20 -2.34 -30.62
CA ARG A 232 -13.14 -1.27 -30.31
C ARG A 232 -12.58 -0.21 -29.41
N TYR A 233 -11.78 -0.58 -28.41
CA TYR A 233 -11.44 0.30 -27.32
C TYR A 233 -9.93 0.62 -27.17
N TYR A 234 -9.03 -0.26 -27.63
CA TYR A 234 -7.59 0.01 -27.57
C TYR A 234 -7.16 0.94 -28.71
N SER A 235 -7.46 2.22 -28.55
CA SER A 235 -7.29 3.27 -29.55
C SER A 235 -6.61 4.49 -28.92
N SER A 236 -5.58 5.01 -29.58
CA SER A 236 -4.74 6.09 -29.05
C SER A 236 -5.52 7.37 -28.73
N ASN A 237 -6.64 7.65 -29.40
CA ASN A 237 -7.47 8.83 -29.10
C ASN A 237 -8.21 8.75 -27.77
N LEU A 238 -8.34 7.55 -27.17
CA LEU A 238 -8.88 7.36 -25.82
C LEU A 238 -7.78 7.36 -24.76
N MET A 239 -6.52 7.14 -25.14
CA MET A 239 -5.43 6.88 -24.22
C MET A 239 -4.75 8.16 -23.76
N VAL A 240 -4.37 8.15 -22.49
CA VAL A 240 -3.48 9.13 -21.86
C VAL A 240 -2.25 8.43 -21.33
N SER A 241 -1.13 9.16 -21.21
CA SER A 241 0.13 8.58 -20.74
C SER A 241 0.95 9.57 -19.93
N VAL A 242 1.80 9.07 -19.06
CA VAL A 242 2.82 9.83 -18.33
C VAL A 242 4.17 9.16 -18.52
N ILE A 243 5.21 9.94 -18.81
CA ILE A 243 6.61 9.48 -18.81
C ILE A 243 7.39 10.37 -17.85
N TYR A 244 7.97 9.76 -16.82
CA TYR A 244 8.81 10.42 -15.81
C TYR A 244 10.23 9.84 -15.88
N GLY A 245 11.24 10.72 -15.88
CA GLY A 245 12.62 10.26 -15.88
C GLY A 245 13.62 11.39 -15.70
N ASN A 246 14.92 11.07 -15.68
CA ASN A 246 16.00 12.07 -15.55
C ASN A 246 16.42 12.70 -16.89
N GLN A 247 15.86 12.25 -18.00
CA GLN A 247 16.16 12.76 -19.33
C GLN A 247 15.49 14.12 -19.55
N PRO A 248 16.04 14.98 -20.44
CA PRO A 248 15.40 16.24 -20.81
C PRO A 248 14.05 16.00 -21.51
N ILE A 249 13.13 16.97 -21.39
CA ILE A 249 11.78 16.91 -21.98
C ILE A 249 11.79 16.50 -23.45
N SER A 250 12.75 17.04 -24.25
CA SER A 250 12.88 16.70 -25.67
C SER A 250 13.14 15.21 -25.91
N LYS A 251 13.96 14.59 -25.06
CA LYS A 251 14.24 13.15 -25.16
C LYS A 251 13.04 12.29 -24.70
N LEU A 252 12.34 12.72 -23.65
CA LEU A 252 11.10 12.07 -23.21
C LEU A 252 10.01 12.16 -24.30
N ALA A 253 9.91 13.31 -24.99
CA ALA A 253 9.00 13.49 -26.12
C ALA A 253 9.37 12.56 -27.30
N GLU A 254 10.64 12.43 -27.62
CA GLU A 254 11.13 11.49 -28.63
C GLU A 254 10.75 10.03 -28.28
N ILE A 255 10.94 9.61 -27.02
CA ILE A 255 10.55 8.28 -26.53
C ILE A 255 9.03 8.08 -26.70
N ALA A 256 8.21 9.06 -26.31
CA ALA A 256 6.76 9.00 -26.47
C ALA A 256 6.36 8.85 -27.94
N CYS A 257 6.94 9.64 -28.84
CA CYS A 257 6.65 9.61 -30.26
C CYS A 257 7.00 8.28 -30.92
N ILE A 258 8.22 7.79 -30.68
CA ILE A 258 8.74 6.57 -31.30
C ILE A 258 7.94 5.36 -30.80
N SER A 259 7.59 5.34 -29.52
CA SER A 259 6.92 4.21 -28.89
C SER A 259 5.39 4.29 -29.02
N PHE A 260 4.77 5.25 -28.35
CA PHE A 260 3.29 5.36 -28.32
C PHE A 260 2.68 5.86 -29.63
N GLY A 261 3.45 6.56 -30.45
CA GLY A 261 2.99 7.00 -31.79
C GLY A 261 2.58 5.86 -32.72
N ARG A 262 3.02 4.63 -32.44
CA ARG A 262 2.64 3.44 -33.22
C ARG A 262 1.26 2.87 -32.86
N ILE A 263 0.68 3.29 -31.74
CA ILE A 263 -0.67 2.85 -31.35
C ILE A 263 -1.69 3.49 -32.30
N ALA A 264 -2.50 2.65 -32.91
CA ALA A 264 -3.45 3.08 -33.94
C ALA A 264 -4.56 3.96 -33.34
N ASN A 265 -4.85 5.07 -34.02
CA ASN A 265 -6.06 5.84 -33.78
C ASN A 265 -7.22 5.21 -34.58
N ARG A 266 -8.16 4.58 -33.90
CA ARG A 266 -9.33 3.96 -34.47
C ARG A 266 -10.59 4.83 -34.34
N HIS A 267 -10.43 6.09 -33.90
CA HIS A 267 -11.54 7.01 -33.61
C HIS A 267 -12.59 6.39 -32.66
N ALA A 268 -12.10 5.66 -31.69
CA ALA A 268 -12.95 4.96 -30.74
C ALA A 268 -13.74 5.93 -29.86
N ILE A 269 -14.95 5.52 -29.50
CA ILE A 269 -15.84 6.27 -28.61
C ILE A 269 -16.28 5.33 -27.49
N VAL A 270 -16.20 5.81 -26.26
CA VAL A 270 -16.76 5.12 -25.10
C VAL A 270 -18.26 5.45 -25.02
N PRO A 271 -19.16 4.45 -25.03
CA PRO A 271 -20.59 4.71 -24.96
C PRO A 271 -21.00 5.39 -23.65
N PRO A 272 -21.93 6.36 -23.69
CA PRO A 272 -22.48 6.95 -22.47
C PRO A 272 -23.35 5.93 -21.73
N ILE A 273 -23.36 6.01 -20.40
CA ILE A 273 -24.30 5.29 -19.55
C ILE A 273 -25.55 6.15 -19.40
N THR A 274 -26.70 5.64 -19.82
CA THR A 274 -27.98 6.40 -19.83
C THR A 274 -28.93 5.98 -18.71
N VAL A 275 -28.57 4.93 -17.96
CA VAL A 275 -29.40 4.34 -16.90
C VAL A 275 -28.90 4.85 -15.54
N PRO A 276 -29.76 5.28 -14.61
CA PRO A 276 -29.34 5.69 -13.30
C PRO A 276 -28.82 4.49 -12.47
N VAL A 277 -27.76 4.69 -11.70
CA VAL A 277 -27.13 3.64 -10.88
C VAL A 277 -28.02 3.18 -9.73
N VAL A 278 -28.88 4.06 -9.24
CA VAL A 278 -29.92 3.76 -8.23
C VAL A 278 -31.24 4.38 -8.64
N THR A 279 -32.34 3.71 -8.31
CA THR A 279 -33.70 4.24 -8.33
C THR A 279 -34.23 4.33 -6.88
N PRO A 280 -35.41 4.83 -6.62
CA PRO A 280 -35.98 4.83 -5.26
C PRO A 280 -36.04 3.45 -4.61
N GLU A 281 -36.02 2.37 -5.39
CA GLU A 281 -36.00 1.01 -4.85
C GLU A 281 -34.65 0.61 -4.23
N GLN A 282 -33.53 1.20 -4.67
CA GLN A 282 -32.20 0.93 -4.15
C GLN A 282 -31.72 1.93 -3.10
N GLN A 283 -32.58 2.89 -2.74
CA GLN A 283 -32.34 3.90 -1.70
C GLN A 283 -33.28 3.68 -0.51
N GLY A 284 -32.99 4.27 0.64
CA GLY A 284 -33.76 4.06 1.87
C GLY A 284 -33.73 2.60 2.32
N ILE A 285 -32.55 1.95 2.24
CA ILE A 285 -32.34 0.54 2.54
C ILE A 285 -31.28 0.34 3.60
N ILE A 286 -31.38 -0.80 4.30
CA ILE A 286 -30.36 -1.33 5.18
C ILE A 286 -29.81 -2.61 4.55
N ILE A 287 -28.50 -2.71 4.44
CA ILE A 287 -27.78 -3.89 3.94
C ILE A 287 -27.06 -4.51 5.13
N HIS A 288 -27.54 -5.66 5.56
CA HIS A 288 -26.91 -6.51 6.56
C HIS A 288 -25.87 -7.37 5.86
N TYR A 289 -24.62 -7.33 6.33
CA TYR A 289 -23.52 -8.03 5.69
C TYR A 289 -22.68 -8.83 6.69
N VAL A 290 -22.45 -10.11 6.37
CA VAL A 290 -21.60 -11.00 7.17
C VAL A 290 -20.17 -10.99 6.63
N PRO A 291 -19.20 -10.40 7.35
CA PRO A 291 -17.83 -10.27 6.88
C PRO A 291 -17.06 -11.61 6.99
N ALA A 292 -16.05 -11.79 6.13
CA ALA A 292 -15.12 -12.91 6.20
C ALA A 292 -14.15 -12.78 7.39
N LYS A 293 -13.78 -11.53 7.71
CA LYS A 293 -12.97 -11.22 8.90
C LYS A 293 -13.83 -10.53 9.94
N PRO A 294 -13.80 -10.96 11.21
CA PRO A 294 -14.62 -10.34 12.25
C PRO A 294 -14.35 -8.84 12.37
N CYS A 295 -15.35 -8.02 12.08
CA CYS A 295 -15.36 -6.58 12.26
C CYS A 295 -16.78 -6.10 12.59
N LYS A 296 -16.91 -4.86 13.05
CA LYS A 296 -18.19 -4.22 13.38
C LYS A 296 -18.19 -2.83 12.80
N ILE A 297 -18.80 -2.66 11.65
CA ILE A 297 -18.80 -1.39 10.91
C ILE A 297 -20.23 -1.00 10.57
N LEU A 298 -20.55 0.26 10.83
CA LEU A 298 -21.72 0.94 10.30
C LEU A 298 -21.27 1.86 9.16
N LYS A 299 -21.86 1.69 7.96
CA LYS A 299 -21.53 2.52 6.82
C LYS A 299 -22.79 3.17 6.27
N ILE A 300 -22.75 4.49 6.04
CA ILE A 300 -23.86 5.24 5.47
C ILE A 300 -23.39 5.82 4.13
N GLU A 301 -23.95 5.32 3.04
CA GLU A 301 -23.60 5.71 1.68
C GLU A 301 -24.69 6.57 1.04
N TYR A 302 -24.26 7.58 0.29
CA TYR A 302 -25.10 8.38 -0.59
C TYR A 302 -24.52 8.34 -2.00
N ARG A 303 -25.36 8.00 -2.98
CA ARG A 303 -24.97 8.16 -4.39
C ARG A 303 -25.05 9.63 -4.76
N ILE A 304 -23.99 10.10 -5.41
CA ILE A 304 -23.83 11.49 -5.82
C ILE A 304 -23.55 11.55 -7.32
N ASP A 305 -23.80 12.69 -7.93
CA ASP A 305 -23.40 12.92 -9.32
C ASP A 305 -21.86 12.95 -9.43
N ASN A 306 -21.34 12.63 -10.62
CA ASN A 306 -19.93 12.78 -10.91
C ASN A 306 -19.55 14.27 -10.80
N ASN A 307 -18.81 14.62 -9.76
CA ASN A 307 -18.36 15.98 -9.50
C ASN A 307 -16.85 16.17 -9.65
N SER A 308 -16.17 15.26 -10.35
CA SER A 308 -14.72 15.36 -10.62
C SER A 308 -14.31 16.69 -11.21
N ALA A 309 -15.15 17.29 -12.06
CA ALA A 309 -14.91 18.61 -12.63
C ALA A 309 -15.08 19.78 -11.63
N LEU A 310 -15.70 19.55 -10.48
CA LEU A 310 -15.95 20.55 -9.44
C LEU A 310 -14.92 20.49 -8.31
N PHE A 311 -13.77 19.86 -8.55
CA PHE A 311 -12.70 19.65 -7.56
C PHE A 311 -12.23 20.92 -6.82
N ARG A 312 -12.45 22.12 -7.37
CA ARG A 312 -12.03 23.40 -6.78
C ARG A 312 -12.93 23.88 -5.64
N SER A 313 -14.15 23.37 -5.56
CA SER A 313 -15.12 23.80 -4.54
C SER A 313 -15.06 22.99 -3.24
N LYS A 314 -14.41 21.81 -3.26
CA LYS A 314 -14.23 20.94 -2.09
C LYS A 314 -15.52 20.69 -1.29
N THR A 315 -16.65 20.56 -1.99
CA THR A 315 -17.98 20.43 -1.39
C THR A 315 -18.08 19.24 -0.43
N ASP A 316 -17.61 18.07 -0.89
CA ASP A 316 -17.70 16.83 -0.11
C ASP A 316 -16.62 16.80 1.00
N GLU A 317 -15.43 17.31 0.72
CA GLU A 317 -14.34 17.43 1.71
C GLU A 317 -14.72 18.35 2.85
N TYR A 318 -15.49 19.45 2.59
CA TYR A 318 -16.02 20.32 3.61
C TYR A 318 -16.94 19.58 4.59
N ILE A 319 -17.87 18.77 4.06
CA ILE A 319 -18.81 18.00 4.90
C ILE A 319 -18.07 16.90 5.67
N ALA A 320 -17.17 16.19 5.00
CA ALA A 320 -16.33 15.16 5.61
C ALA A 320 -15.49 15.74 6.77
N TYR A 321 -14.85 16.89 6.54
CA TYR A 321 -14.06 17.59 7.56
C TYR A 321 -14.84 17.84 8.86
N LEU A 322 -16.11 18.27 8.76
CA LEU A 322 -16.95 18.51 9.94
C LEU A 322 -17.36 17.21 10.63
N ILE A 323 -17.65 16.13 9.87
CA ILE A 323 -18.11 14.85 10.40
C ILE A 323 -17.01 14.14 11.19
N ILE A 324 -15.78 14.10 10.63
CA ILE A 324 -14.65 13.35 11.23
C ILE A 324 -13.95 14.13 12.35
N ASN A 325 -14.29 15.42 12.51
CA ASN A 325 -13.61 16.29 13.47
C ASN A 325 -13.75 15.76 14.91
N ARG A 326 -12.63 15.76 15.65
CA ARG A 326 -12.52 15.21 17.01
C ARG A 326 -12.49 16.29 18.11
N SER A 327 -12.90 17.53 17.79
CA SER A 327 -13.02 18.59 18.78
C SER A 327 -14.12 18.28 19.81
N LYS A 328 -14.03 18.91 20.96
CA LYS A 328 -14.97 18.70 22.08
C LYS A 328 -16.42 18.87 21.63
N ASN A 329 -17.30 17.94 22.00
CA ASN A 329 -18.72 17.88 21.66
C ASN A 329 -19.07 17.76 20.16
N THR A 330 -18.10 17.45 19.28
CA THR A 330 -18.41 17.01 17.91
C THR A 330 -19.01 15.62 17.92
N LEU A 331 -19.47 15.14 16.77
CA LEU A 331 -20.03 13.81 16.60
C LEU A 331 -19.06 12.72 17.09
N SER A 332 -17.81 12.77 16.63
CA SER A 332 -16.76 11.79 16.98
C SER A 332 -16.46 11.78 18.48
N ASP A 333 -16.26 12.95 19.08
CA ASP A 333 -15.98 13.08 20.52
C ASP A 333 -17.14 12.55 21.38
N TRP A 334 -18.39 12.89 21.01
CA TRP A 334 -19.55 12.41 21.75
C TRP A 334 -19.72 10.89 21.69
N LEU A 335 -19.64 10.31 20.48
CA LEU A 335 -19.80 8.87 20.29
C LEU A 335 -18.70 8.07 21.00
N LYS A 336 -17.45 8.53 20.95
CA LYS A 336 -16.33 7.91 21.69
C LYS A 336 -16.53 7.99 23.21
N LYS A 337 -16.96 9.13 23.73
CA LYS A 337 -17.25 9.28 25.17
C LYS A 337 -18.38 8.38 25.66
N GLN A 338 -19.36 8.07 24.79
CA GLN A 338 -20.39 7.08 25.10
C GLN A 338 -19.88 5.64 25.04
N GLY A 339 -18.67 5.43 24.49
CA GLY A 339 -18.10 4.10 24.27
C GLY A 339 -18.83 3.33 23.15
N LEU A 340 -19.37 4.04 22.16
CA LEU A 340 -20.14 3.46 21.05
C LEU A 340 -19.28 3.17 19.84
N VAL A 341 -18.20 3.94 19.62
CA VAL A 341 -17.36 3.86 18.43
C VAL A 341 -15.87 3.87 18.76
N GLU A 342 -15.09 3.18 17.93
CA GLU A 342 -13.63 3.24 17.93
C GLU A 342 -13.15 4.37 17.02
N SER A 343 -13.72 4.47 15.81
CA SER A 343 -13.33 5.47 14.82
C SER A 343 -14.51 5.91 13.96
N ILE A 344 -14.38 7.11 13.38
CA ILE A 344 -15.30 7.65 12.35
C ILE A 344 -14.42 8.19 11.23
N ASP A 345 -14.78 7.81 10.00
CA ASP A 345 -14.23 8.34 8.77
C ASP A 345 -15.35 8.78 7.84
N ALA A 346 -15.09 9.79 6.98
CA ALA A 346 -16.02 10.25 5.97
C ALA A 346 -15.27 10.83 4.76
N GLY A 347 -15.82 10.61 3.58
CA GLY A 347 -15.24 11.12 2.35
C GLY A 347 -16.07 10.76 1.12
N SER A 348 -15.64 11.25 -0.04
CA SER A 348 -16.26 10.90 -1.31
C SER A 348 -15.24 10.31 -2.29
N ASP A 349 -15.69 9.38 -3.14
CA ASP A 349 -15.10 9.16 -4.45
C ASP A 349 -16.02 9.85 -5.47
N PRO A 350 -15.55 10.93 -6.10
CA PRO A 350 -16.38 11.73 -7.00
C PRO A 350 -16.76 10.99 -8.29
N MET A 351 -16.08 9.90 -8.62
CA MET A 351 -16.27 9.16 -9.86
C MET A 351 -16.03 7.65 -9.66
N VAL A 352 -17.03 6.92 -9.19
CA VAL A 352 -17.01 5.45 -9.13
C VAL A 352 -17.52 4.82 -10.45
N ASP A 353 -18.27 5.57 -11.20
CA ASP A 353 -18.62 5.32 -12.62
C ASP A 353 -18.63 6.65 -13.40
N ARG A 354 -18.89 6.62 -14.72
CA ARG A 354 -18.82 7.83 -15.56
C ARG A 354 -19.83 8.91 -15.17
N ASN A 355 -20.94 8.55 -14.54
CA ASN A 355 -22.04 9.47 -14.22
C ASN A 355 -22.10 9.82 -12.75
N GLY A 356 -21.50 9.03 -11.89
CA GLY A 356 -21.71 9.16 -10.46
C GLY A 356 -20.53 8.83 -9.59
N GLY A 357 -20.62 9.36 -8.38
CA GLY A 357 -19.73 9.08 -7.27
C GLY A 357 -20.46 8.50 -6.06
N VAL A 358 -19.76 8.42 -4.96
CA VAL A 358 -20.31 8.01 -3.67
C VAL A 358 -19.74 8.88 -2.56
N PHE A 359 -20.60 9.37 -1.68
CA PHE A 359 -20.19 9.91 -0.38
C PHE A 359 -20.46 8.87 0.70
N CYS A 360 -19.50 8.61 1.56
CA CYS A 360 -19.58 7.58 2.58
C CYS A 360 -19.18 8.11 3.95
N ILE A 361 -19.94 7.71 4.98
CA ILE A 361 -19.59 7.83 6.40
C ILE A 361 -19.38 6.40 6.90
N SER A 362 -18.18 6.07 7.36
CA SER A 362 -17.79 4.75 7.89
C SER A 362 -17.47 4.87 9.37
N ILE A 363 -18.09 4.03 10.18
CA ILE A 363 -17.99 4.08 11.65
C ILE A 363 -17.63 2.69 12.16
N GLU A 364 -16.47 2.56 12.79
CA GLU A 364 -16.06 1.35 13.47
C GLU A 364 -16.73 1.30 14.85
N LEU A 365 -17.53 0.26 15.09
CA LEU A 365 -18.37 0.13 16.27
C LEU A 365 -17.70 -0.70 17.36
N THR A 366 -17.93 -0.32 18.61
CA THR A 366 -17.73 -1.22 19.76
C THR A 366 -18.85 -2.27 19.84
N ASN A 367 -18.75 -3.28 20.73
CA ASN A 367 -19.87 -4.19 21.01
C ASN A 367 -21.13 -3.41 21.44
N LYS A 368 -20.95 -2.40 22.29
CA LYS A 368 -22.04 -1.51 22.72
C LYS A 368 -22.61 -0.73 21.54
N GLY A 369 -21.75 -0.18 20.69
CA GLY A 369 -22.17 0.56 19.50
C GLY A 369 -22.97 -0.28 18.51
N LEU A 370 -22.58 -1.56 18.32
CA LEU A 370 -23.33 -2.46 17.48
C LEU A 370 -24.73 -2.75 18.08
N ALA A 371 -24.81 -2.97 19.39
CA ALA A 371 -26.09 -3.17 20.08
C ALA A 371 -26.98 -1.93 20.04
N GLU A 372 -26.38 -0.74 20.11
CA GLU A 372 -27.06 0.57 20.10
C GLU A 372 -26.92 1.29 18.74
N ARG A 373 -26.80 0.54 17.62
CA ARG A 373 -26.55 1.10 16.28
C ARG A 373 -27.56 2.17 15.83
N ASP A 374 -28.82 2.05 16.22
CA ASP A 374 -29.84 3.05 15.92
C ASP A 374 -29.56 4.39 16.62
N LEU A 375 -28.96 4.38 17.82
CA LEU A 375 -28.52 5.58 18.51
C LEU A 375 -27.33 6.23 17.76
N VAL A 376 -26.38 5.42 17.25
CA VAL A 376 -25.26 5.91 16.45
C VAL A 376 -25.76 6.58 15.17
N ILE A 377 -26.66 5.92 14.42
CA ILE A 377 -27.29 6.46 13.19
C ILE A 377 -28.03 7.77 13.51
N SER A 378 -28.78 7.78 14.59
CA SER A 378 -29.52 8.94 15.03
C SER A 378 -28.61 10.13 15.39
N ALA A 379 -27.44 9.86 16.01
CA ALA A 379 -26.43 10.90 16.29
C ALA A 379 -25.85 11.49 14.99
N VAL A 380 -25.56 10.65 13.99
CA VAL A 380 -25.10 11.13 12.66
C VAL A 380 -26.12 12.08 12.04
N TYR A 381 -27.40 11.69 11.97
CA TYR A 381 -28.43 12.53 11.37
C TYR A 381 -28.70 13.81 12.17
N SER A 382 -28.57 13.75 13.51
CA SER A 382 -28.65 14.94 14.36
C SER A 382 -27.50 15.92 14.12
N TYR A 383 -26.30 15.39 13.89
CA TYR A 383 -25.15 16.23 13.55
C TYR A 383 -25.27 16.84 12.15
N LEU A 384 -25.70 16.09 11.15
CA LEU A 384 -26.00 16.63 9.82
C LEU A 384 -27.10 17.72 9.87
N LYS A 385 -28.12 17.54 10.71
CA LYS A 385 -29.13 18.56 10.97
C LYS A 385 -28.56 19.81 11.67
N LEU A 386 -27.63 19.62 12.62
CA LEU A 386 -26.92 20.73 13.29
C LEU A 386 -26.13 21.56 12.26
N ILE A 387 -25.39 20.90 11.36
CA ILE A 387 -24.63 21.58 10.30
C ILE A 387 -25.57 22.40 9.41
N ARG A 388 -26.70 21.83 8.96
CA ARG A 388 -27.71 22.55 8.17
C ARG A 388 -28.28 23.78 8.93
N ASN A 389 -28.62 23.61 10.19
CA ASN A 389 -29.25 24.68 10.99
C ASN A 389 -28.30 25.82 11.32
N GLN A 390 -26.99 25.54 11.48
CA GLN A 390 -25.98 26.56 11.75
C GLN A 390 -25.46 27.23 10.48
N GLY A 391 -25.79 26.68 9.31
CA GLY A 391 -25.37 27.18 8.01
C GLY A 391 -23.91 26.85 7.65
N VAL A 392 -23.60 27.00 6.38
CA VAL A 392 -22.27 26.80 5.81
C VAL A 392 -21.40 28.02 6.15
N ARG A 393 -20.19 27.79 6.68
CA ARG A 393 -19.29 28.87 7.13
C ARG A 393 -18.02 28.89 6.28
N GLU A 394 -17.74 30.06 5.71
CA GLU A 394 -16.53 30.25 4.89
C GLU A 394 -15.23 30.00 5.68
N SER A 395 -15.22 30.21 6.99
CA SER A 395 -14.03 29.96 7.82
C SER A 395 -13.54 28.52 7.80
N TYR A 396 -14.43 27.52 7.71
CA TYR A 396 -14.01 26.13 7.55
C TYR A 396 -13.46 25.84 6.14
N PHE A 397 -14.06 26.45 5.11
CA PHE A 397 -13.55 26.34 3.76
C PHE A 397 -12.13 26.93 3.67
N ASN A 398 -11.91 28.10 4.24
CA ASN A 398 -10.61 28.77 4.26
C ASN A 398 -9.56 27.96 5.04
N GLU A 399 -9.95 27.30 6.12
CA GLU A 399 -9.08 26.39 6.87
C GLU A 399 -8.67 25.18 6.02
N ILE A 400 -9.63 24.54 5.38
CA ILE A 400 -9.37 23.40 4.46
C ILE A 400 -8.47 23.86 3.30
N ALA A 401 -8.77 24.99 2.68
CA ALA A 401 -7.98 25.56 1.58
C ALA A 401 -6.53 25.81 2.00
N HIS A 402 -6.32 26.33 3.22
CA HIS A 402 -4.99 26.57 3.75
C HIS A 402 -4.21 25.29 3.99
N VAL A 403 -4.83 24.25 4.57
CA VAL A 403 -4.21 22.93 4.75
C VAL A 403 -3.80 22.34 3.40
N LEU A 404 -4.71 22.35 2.43
CA LEU A 404 -4.45 21.81 1.08
C LEU A 404 -3.32 22.56 0.35
N ASP A 405 -3.23 23.90 0.52
CA ASP A 405 -2.14 24.70 -0.04
C ASP A 405 -0.78 24.32 0.58
N ILE A 406 -0.75 24.07 1.89
CA ILE A 406 0.45 23.59 2.59
C ILE A 406 0.88 22.23 2.04
N ASP A 407 -0.05 21.28 1.91
CA ASP A 407 0.22 19.95 1.39
C ASP A 407 0.72 19.98 -0.06
N PHE A 408 0.24 20.92 -0.87
CA PHE A 408 0.71 21.12 -2.24
C PHE A 408 2.13 21.66 -2.29
N ARG A 409 2.46 22.63 -1.41
CA ARG A 409 3.79 23.24 -1.33
C ARG A 409 4.87 22.33 -0.76
N TYR A 410 4.48 21.44 0.17
CA TYR A 410 5.41 20.53 0.88
C TYR A 410 4.94 19.07 0.81
N PRO A 411 4.83 18.51 -0.41
CA PRO A 411 4.30 17.15 -0.57
C PRO A 411 5.30 16.10 -0.06
N SER A 412 4.79 15.14 0.71
CA SER A 412 5.56 13.94 1.15
C SER A 412 5.47 12.78 0.15
N ILE A 413 5.28 13.05 -1.13
CA ILE A 413 5.02 12.06 -2.16
C ILE A 413 6.28 11.24 -2.46
N ILE A 414 6.16 9.92 -2.43
CA ILE A 414 7.11 8.99 -3.02
C ILE A 414 6.70 8.79 -4.48
N ARG A 415 7.65 9.00 -5.40
CA ARG A 415 7.42 8.83 -6.84
C ARG A 415 7.82 7.43 -7.23
N ASP A 416 6.84 6.57 -7.24
CA ASP A 416 6.91 5.16 -7.55
C ASP A 416 5.78 4.75 -8.50
N MET A 417 5.47 3.48 -8.56
CA MET A 417 4.41 2.96 -9.42
C MET A 417 3.01 3.44 -9.00
N ASP A 418 2.75 3.61 -7.70
CA ASP A 418 1.45 4.09 -7.21
C ASP A 418 1.24 5.56 -7.60
N TYR A 419 2.30 6.37 -7.50
CA TYR A 419 2.26 7.76 -7.96
C TYR A 419 1.97 7.89 -9.46
N ILE A 420 2.63 7.07 -10.29
CA ILE A 420 2.45 7.19 -11.74
C ILE A 420 1.08 6.66 -12.18
N GLU A 421 0.55 5.63 -11.49
CA GLU A 421 -0.81 5.14 -11.69
C GLU A 421 -1.84 6.21 -11.31
N TRP A 422 -1.68 6.83 -10.13
CA TRP A 422 -2.53 7.93 -9.70
C TRP A 422 -2.52 9.09 -10.70
N LEU A 423 -1.34 9.49 -11.17
CA LEU A 423 -1.24 10.63 -12.08
C LEU A 423 -1.92 10.37 -13.44
N VAL A 424 -1.74 9.17 -13.99
CA VAL A 424 -2.38 8.80 -15.28
C VAL A 424 -3.90 8.62 -15.11
N ASP A 425 -4.38 8.14 -13.97
CA ASP A 425 -5.82 8.07 -13.66
C ASP A 425 -6.41 9.48 -13.54
N ASN A 426 -5.71 10.39 -12.86
CA ASN A 426 -6.17 11.76 -12.69
C ASN A 426 -6.29 12.52 -14.02
N MET A 427 -5.44 12.20 -15.02
CA MET A 427 -5.61 12.74 -16.38
C MET A 427 -6.93 12.35 -17.07
N LEU A 428 -7.58 11.27 -16.61
CA LEU A 428 -8.91 10.87 -17.11
C LEU A 428 -10.07 11.58 -16.39
N ARG A 429 -9.79 12.17 -15.21
CA ARG A 429 -10.82 12.74 -14.32
C ARG A 429 -10.91 14.27 -14.41
N VAL A 430 -9.78 14.95 -14.62
CA VAL A 430 -9.68 16.43 -14.59
C VAL A 430 -8.95 16.95 -15.83
N PRO A 431 -9.05 18.26 -16.13
CA PRO A 431 -8.25 18.86 -17.21
C PRO A 431 -6.74 18.61 -16.99
N ILE A 432 -6.01 18.34 -18.05
CA ILE A 432 -4.59 17.95 -18.00
C ILE A 432 -3.72 18.95 -17.22
N LYS A 433 -4.03 20.24 -17.30
CA LYS A 433 -3.33 21.29 -16.55
C LYS A 433 -3.45 21.17 -15.04
N ASP A 434 -4.55 20.58 -14.58
CA ASP A 434 -4.88 20.42 -13.16
C ASP A 434 -4.53 19.02 -12.62
N SER A 435 -3.86 18.17 -13.44
CA SER A 435 -3.56 16.78 -13.04
C SER A 435 -2.68 16.65 -11.79
N LEU A 436 -1.87 17.65 -11.46
CA LEU A 436 -1.03 17.63 -10.25
C LEU A 436 -1.69 18.30 -9.05
N ASN A 437 -2.56 19.29 -9.26
CA ASN A 437 -3.07 20.13 -8.19
C ASN A 437 -4.54 19.90 -7.83
N SER A 438 -5.28 19.09 -8.59
CA SER A 438 -6.73 18.92 -8.40
C SER A 438 -7.12 18.47 -6.98
N LEU A 439 -6.28 17.68 -6.31
CA LEU A 439 -6.51 17.27 -4.92
C LEU A 439 -6.30 18.42 -3.92
N TYR A 440 -5.47 19.39 -4.26
CA TYR A 440 -4.94 20.39 -3.35
C TYR A 440 -5.56 21.78 -3.52
N VAL A 441 -6.09 22.10 -4.70
CA VAL A 441 -6.66 23.44 -4.95
C VAL A 441 -8.07 23.56 -4.39
N ALA A 442 -8.29 24.59 -3.58
CA ALA A 442 -9.59 24.96 -3.01
C ALA A 442 -9.74 26.47 -3.06
N ASP A 443 -10.22 27.00 -4.19
CA ASP A 443 -10.29 28.44 -4.45
C ASP A 443 -11.68 28.90 -4.91
N LYS A 444 -12.67 28.01 -4.87
CA LYS A 444 -14.05 28.32 -5.21
C LYS A 444 -14.99 27.99 -4.06
N TYR A 445 -15.19 28.92 -3.14
CA TYR A 445 -16.20 28.74 -2.10
C TYR A 445 -17.60 28.73 -2.71
N ASP A 446 -18.32 27.61 -2.56
CA ASP A 446 -19.65 27.39 -3.12
C ASP A 446 -20.61 26.91 -2.02
N PRO A 447 -21.12 27.81 -1.16
CA PRO A 447 -22.01 27.42 -0.06
C PRO A 447 -23.29 26.77 -0.54
N HIS A 448 -23.79 27.14 -1.74
CA HIS A 448 -25.01 26.56 -2.28
C HIS A 448 -24.83 25.08 -2.67
N ALA A 449 -23.70 24.72 -3.27
CA ALA A 449 -23.37 23.32 -3.56
C ALA A 449 -23.27 22.48 -2.29
N ILE A 450 -22.64 23.05 -1.22
CA ILE A 450 -22.55 22.38 0.08
C ILE A 450 -23.93 22.18 0.71
N GLU A 451 -24.81 23.20 0.67
CA GLU A 451 -26.19 23.11 1.17
C GLU A 451 -27.00 22.08 0.42
N LEU A 452 -26.94 22.05 -0.91
CA LEU A 452 -27.63 21.05 -1.73
C LEU A 452 -27.18 19.62 -1.37
N ARG A 453 -25.87 19.42 -1.19
CA ARG A 453 -25.31 18.12 -0.77
C ARG A 453 -25.83 17.74 0.63
N LEU A 454 -25.73 18.61 1.61
CA LEU A 454 -26.25 18.37 2.95
C LEU A 454 -27.76 18.06 2.95
N ASN A 455 -28.55 18.75 2.13
CA ASN A 455 -29.99 18.52 2.03
C ASN A 455 -30.33 17.16 1.40
N SER A 456 -29.48 16.62 0.53
CA SER A 456 -29.62 15.29 -0.04
C SER A 456 -29.24 14.16 0.95
N MET A 457 -28.48 14.46 2.02
CA MET A 457 -27.99 13.46 2.98
C MET A 457 -29.06 13.17 4.05
N ILE A 458 -30.13 12.52 3.63
CA ILE A 458 -31.27 12.10 4.46
C ILE A 458 -31.45 10.58 4.39
N PRO A 459 -32.11 9.95 5.39
CA PRO A 459 -32.30 8.50 5.41
C PRO A 459 -32.93 7.90 4.17
N ASN A 460 -33.85 8.64 3.49
CA ASN A 460 -34.51 8.15 2.27
C ASN A 460 -33.53 7.95 1.10
N ASN A 461 -32.47 8.70 1.06
CA ASN A 461 -31.45 8.62 0.00
C ASN A 461 -30.27 7.71 0.39
N ALA A 462 -30.26 7.24 1.63
CA ALA A 462 -29.14 6.48 2.18
C ALA A 462 -29.22 4.98 1.79
N ARG A 463 -28.06 4.37 1.71
CA ARG A 463 -27.82 2.94 1.71
C ARG A 463 -26.99 2.67 2.97
N ILE A 464 -27.59 2.07 3.98
CA ILE A 464 -26.97 1.87 5.29
C ILE A 464 -26.49 0.43 5.38
N TRP A 465 -25.20 0.24 5.60
CA TRP A 465 -24.59 -1.06 5.81
C TRP A 465 -24.40 -1.31 7.30
N ILE A 466 -24.83 -2.47 7.76
CA ILE A 466 -24.50 -3.00 9.08
C ILE A 466 -23.66 -4.26 8.85
N ILE A 467 -22.43 -4.21 9.30
CA ILE A 467 -21.40 -5.19 9.00
C ILE A 467 -20.97 -5.82 10.33
N SER A 468 -21.35 -7.05 10.58
CA SER A 468 -20.88 -7.84 11.73
C SER A 468 -21.04 -9.34 11.48
N PRO A 469 -20.30 -10.19 12.22
CA PRO A 469 -20.41 -11.65 12.07
C PRO A 469 -21.81 -12.20 12.38
N ASP A 470 -22.60 -11.49 13.19
CA ASP A 470 -23.89 -11.93 13.70
C ASP A 470 -25.09 -11.33 12.92
N GLU A 471 -24.83 -10.65 11.79
CA GLU A 471 -25.90 -10.07 10.97
C GLU A 471 -26.73 -11.15 10.26
N PRO A 472 -28.05 -10.95 10.15
CA PRO A 472 -28.93 -11.88 9.43
C PRO A 472 -28.61 -11.85 7.93
N TYR A 473 -28.84 -12.99 7.26
CA TYR A 473 -28.75 -13.09 5.81
C TYR A 473 -29.80 -14.04 5.25
N ASP A 474 -30.32 -13.69 4.07
CA ASP A 474 -31.23 -14.50 3.28
C ASP A 474 -30.72 -14.72 1.84
N LYS A 475 -29.58 -14.05 1.50
CA LYS A 475 -28.93 -14.10 0.20
C LYS A 475 -27.45 -14.38 0.32
N VAL A 476 -26.92 -14.95 -0.75
CA VAL A 476 -25.47 -15.15 -0.92
C VAL A 476 -25.09 -14.65 -2.30
N ALA A 477 -24.20 -13.66 -2.36
CA ALA A 477 -23.63 -13.20 -3.61
C ALA A 477 -22.77 -14.31 -4.22
N TYR A 478 -23.22 -14.83 -5.37
CA TYR A 478 -22.79 -16.12 -5.92
C TYR A 478 -21.28 -16.23 -6.14
N PHE A 479 -20.66 -15.26 -6.82
CA PHE A 479 -19.25 -15.36 -7.22
C PHE A 479 -18.28 -15.27 -6.06
N LEU A 480 -18.59 -14.43 -5.05
CA LEU A 480 -17.72 -14.17 -3.90
C LEU A 480 -18.20 -14.77 -2.59
N ASN A 481 -19.28 -15.57 -2.63
CA ASN A 481 -19.83 -16.26 -1.45
C ASN A 481 -20.10 -15.29 -0.27
N ALA A 482 -20.62 -14.09 -0.57
CA ALA A 482 -20.86 -13.05 0.42
C ALA A 482 -22.32 -13.11 0.92
N GLN A 483 -22.50 -13.38 2.20
CA GLN A 483 -23.80 -13.47 2.84
C GLN A 483 -24.33 -12.09 3.18
N TYR A 484 -25.59 -11.81 2.82
CA TYR A 484 -26.24 -10.52 3.07
C TYR A 484 -27.76 -10.60 3.08
N GLN A 485 -28.39 -9.55 3.64
CA GLN A 485 -29.84 -9.31 3.59
C GLN A 485 -30.09 -7.84 3.30
N VAL A 486 -31.21 -7.52 2.67
CA VAL A 486 -31.60 -6.13 2.38
C VAL A 486 -32.99 -5.86 2.93
N ASP A 487 -33.08 -4.89 3.84
CA ASP A 487 -34.33 -4.43 4.42
C ASP A 487 -34.64 -2.99 4.03
N ARG A 488 -35.90 -2.61 4.05
CA ARG A 488 -36.35 -1.23 3.92
C ARG A 488 -36.23 -0.53 5.29
N ILE A 489 -35.79 0.72 5.27
CA ILE A 489 -35.87 1.57 6.46
C ILE A 489 -37.34 1.73 6.85
N THR A 490 -37.70 1.29 8.05
CA THR A 490 -39.07 1.36 8.54
C THR A 490 -39.48 2.76 8.97
N ALA A 491 -40.78 3.07 8.91
CA ALA A 491 -41.30 4.34 9.39
C ALA A 491 -40.97 4.61 10.89
N LYS A 492 -40.79 3.55 11.69
CA LYS A 492 -40.37 3.64 13.09
C LYS A 492 -38.91 4.10 13.19
N GLN A 493 -37.99 3.48 12.43
CA GLN A 493 -36.57 3.89 12.37
C GLN A 493 -36.43 5.31 11.85
N PHE A 494 -37.18 5.66 10.80
CA PHE A 494 -37.19 6.99 10.22
C PHE A 494 -37.53 8.07 11.26
N ARG A 495 -38.57 7.83 12.05
CA ARG A 495 -38.98 8.73 13.14
C ARG A 495 -37.95 8.76 14.26
N TYR A 496 -37.40 7.62 14.63
CA TYR A 496 -36.41 7.54 15.69
C TYR A 496 -35.13 8.29 15.32
N TRP A 497 -34.58 8.07 14.13
CA TRP A 497 -33.34 8.74 13.66
C TRP A 497 -33.54 10.24 13.41
N GLY A 498 -34.74 10.69 13.08
CA GLY A 498 -35.08 12.12 12.89
C GLY A 498 -35.33 12.89 14.18
N ASN A 499 -35.62 12.20 15.28
CA ASN A 499 -36.03 12.80 16.57
C ASN A 499 -35.06 12.48 17.71
N LEU A 500 -33.78 12.58 17.47
CA LEU A 500 -32.82 12.29 18.53
C LEU A 500 -33.07 13.13 19.76
N ALA A 501 -32.94 12.49 20.92
CA ALA A 501 -33.20 13.08 22.23
C ALA A 501 -32.66 14.53 22.34
N LYS A 502 -33.52 15.43 22.79
CA LYS A 502 -33.23 16.84 23.06
C LYS A 502 -32.03 17.04 24.01
N ASN A 503 -31.43 15.98 24.50
CA ASN A 503 -30.39 15.93 25.53
C ASN A 503 -28.95 15.67 25.00
N ILE A 504 -28.73 15.52 23.68
CA ILE A 504 -27.37 15.39 23.16
C ILE A 504 -26.81 16.74 22.83
N LEU A 505 -25.83 17.16 23.60
CA LEU A 505 -25.11 18.42 23.38
C LEU A 505 -24.05 18.23 22.32
N LEU A 506 -24.38 18.49 21.05
CA LEU A 506 -23.44 18.54 19.95
C LEU A 506 -23.10 19.97 19.56
N SER A 507 -21.86 20.19 19.14
CA SER A 507 -21.40 21.49 18.60
C SER A 507 -20.55 21.27 17.35
N LEU A 508 -20.49 22.29 16.49
CA LEU A 508 -19.51 22.31 15.39
C LEU A 508 -18.11 22.53 15.96
N PRO A 509 -17.05 22.07 15.25
CA PRO A 509 -15.68 22.20 15.72
C PRO A 509 -15.24 23.67 15.84
N THR A 510 -14.27 23.91 16.71
CA THR A 510 -13.47 25.15 16.68
C THR A 510 -12.40 25.03 15.57
N LEU A 511 -11.96 26.15 15.02
CA LEU A 511 -10.85 26.20 14.08
C LEU A 511 -9.58 25.62 14.73
N ASN A 512 -8.75 25.00 13.93
CA ASN A 512 -7.54 24.32 14.40
C ASN A 512 -6.39 25.30 14.63
N PRO A 513 -5.87 25.45 15.87
CA PRO A 513 -4.80 26.41 16.17
C PRO A 513 -3.40 25.95 15.73
N TYR A 514 -3.27 24.71 15.22
CA TYR A 514 -1.95 24.11 14.91
C TYR A 514 -1.66 24.03 13.41
N ILE A 515 -2.46 24.70 12.57
CA ILE A 515 -2.15 24.81 11.14
C ILE A 515 -1.00 25.80 10.98
N PRO A 516 0.14 25.41 10.40
CA PRO A 516 1.33 26.25 10.32
C PRO A 516 1.15 27.41 9.33
N ASN A 517 1.73 28.54 9.67
CA ASN A 517 1.83 29.74 8.86
C ASN A 517 3.25 30.30 8.80
N ASP A 518 4.18 29.74 9.57
CA ASP A 518 5.60 30.04 9.56
C ASP A 518 6.39 28.83 9.03
N PHE A 519 7.06 29.03 7.92
CA PHE A 519 7.88 28.03 7.21
C PHE A 519 9.35 28.44 7.20
N THR A 520 9.80 29.16 8.21
CA THR A 520 11.18 29.62 8.34
C THR A 520 12.15 28.45 8.32
N LEU A 521 13.17 28.58 7.47
CA LEU A 521 14.26 27.61 7.39
C LEU A 521 15.37 27.99 8.36
N ASN A 522 15.63 27.13 9.31
CA ASN A 522 16.75 27.28 10.25
C ASN A 522 18.08 27.04 9.49
N LYS A 523 19.03 27.95 9.67
CA LYS A 523 20.39 27.72 9.18
C LYS A 523 21.09 26.73 10.13
N SER A 524 21.72 25.70 9.54
CA SER A 524 22.54 24.79 10.34
C SER A 524 23.65 25.54 11.06
N ASP A 525 23.77 25.30 12.38
CA ASP A 525 24.83 25.79 13.23
C ASP A 525 26.04 24.83 13.29
N LEU A 526 25.96 23.71 12.55
CA LEU A 526 27.02 22.73 12.39
C LEU A 526 27.51 22.65 10.94
N PRO A 527 28.74 22.14 10.68
CA PRO A 527 29.18 21.81 9.36
C PRO A 527 28.22 20.88 8.62
N ARG A 528 28.28 20.85 7.29
CA ARG A 528 27.46 19.92 6.50
C ARG A 528 27.81 18.48 6.85
N MET A 529 26.86 17.78 7.46
CA MET A 529 27.01 16.40 7.92
C MET A 529 26.30 15.44 6.95
N MET A 530 26.92 14.27 6.73
CA MET A 530 26.31 13.21 5.89
C MET A 530 25.53 12.20 6.69
N LYS A 531 25.58 12.27 8.02
CA LYS A 531 24.95 11.37 8.98
C LYS A 531 24.74 12.11 10.30
N PRO A 532 23.82 11.64 11.17
CA PRO A 532 23.60 12.25 12.48
C PRO A 532 24.88 12.24 13.34
N GLU A 533 25.11 13.34 14.04
CA GLU A 533 26.20 13.49 15.00
C GLU A 533 25.67 13.69 16.40
N MET A 534 26.46 13.26 17.39
CA MET A 534 26.14 13.43 18.80
C MET A 534 26.27 14.90 19.18
N VAL A 535 25.16 15.55 19.50
CA VAL A 535 25.15 16.97 19.95
C VAL A 535 25.00 17.10 21.45
N LEU A 536 24.58 16.01 22.11
CA LEU A 536 24.50 15.93 23.58
C LEU A 536 24.80 14.49 24.01
N ASP A 537 25.77 14.29 24.89
CA ASP A 537 26.12 12.98 25.46
C ASP A 537 26.37 13.14 26.96
N GLU A 538 25.31 13.02 27.77
CA GLU A 538 25.33 13.05 29.22
C GLU A 538 24.99 11.65 29.75
N GLN A 539 25.27 11.38 30.99
CA GLN A 539 25.07 10.07 31.61
C GLN A 539 23.62 9.56 31.52
N THR A 540 22.65 10.48 31.44
CA THR A 540 21.21 10.17 31.47
C THR A 540 20.45 10.75 30.27
N LEU A 541 21.14 11.25 29.23
CA LEU A 541 20.53 11.86 28.06
C LEU A 541 21.50 11.85 26.87
N ARG A 542 21.05 11.32 25.73
CA ARG A 542 21.77 11.43 24.47
C ARG A 542 20.89 12.09 23.41
N ALA A 543 21.49 12.93 22.58
CA ALA A 543 20.82 13.50 21.43
C ALA A 543 21.74 13.52 20.20
N LEU A 544 21.24 12.97 19.12
CA LEU A 544 21.88 12.93 17.82
C LEU A 544 21.09 13.82 16.86
N TYR A 545 21.79 14.57 16.03
CA TYR A 545 21.17 15.54 15.14
C TYR A 545 21.85 15.55 13.77
N MET A 546 21.05 15.76 12.74
CA MET A 546 21.48 16.05 11.37
C MET A 546 20.53 17.07 10.71
N HIS A 547 21.08 18.17 10.23
CA HIS A 547 20.33 19.00 9.29
C HIS A 547 20.21 18.28 7.94
N SER A 548 19.00 18.25 7.36
CA SER A 548 18.78 17.52 6.10
C SER A 548 19.70 18.01 4.98
N ILE A 549 20.40 17.09 4.33
CA ILE A 549 21.28 17.41 3.20
C ILE A 549 20.58 17.25 1.86
N HIS A 550 19.56 16.40 1.79
CA HIS A 550 18.81 16.15 0.58
C HIS A 550 17.62 17.10 0.43
N PHE A 551 17.08 17.60 1.57
CA PHE A 551 15.91 18.48 1.62
C PHE A 551 16.19 19.73 2.46
N PRO A 552 17.18 20.57 2.07
CA PRO A 552 17.58 21.75 2.86
C PRO A 552 16.51 22.86 2.91
N ASN A 553 15.53 22.81 2.00
CA ASN A 553 14.41 23.76 1.92
C ASN A 553 13.10 23.19 2.51
N GLU A 554 13.19 22.09 3.25
CA GLU A 554 12.06 21.44 3.88
C GLU A 554 11.87 21.98 5.31
N PRO A 555 10.76 22.68 5.63
CA PRO A 555 10.58 23.31 6.97
C PRO A 555 10.10 22.31 8.04
N ARG A 556 10.24 21.04 7.80
CA ARG A 556 9.86 19.96 8.74
C ARG A 556 11.09 19.31 9.40
N ALA A 557 10.84 18.59 10.50
CA ALA A 557 11.81 17.73 11.14
C ALA A 557 11.17 16.39 11.54
N ASP A 558 11.99 15.33 11.57
CA ASP A 558 11.67 14.03 12.11
C ASP A 558 12.41 13.85 13.46
N ILE A 559 11.65 13.45 14.49
CA ILE A 559 12.16 13.28 15.88
C ILE A 559 11.77 11.89 16.35
N THR A 560 12.76 11.11 16.75
CA THR A 560 12.57 9.83 17.44
C THR A 560 13.11 9.96 18.86
N ILE A 561 12.31 9.60 19.87
CA ILE A 561 12.68 9.58 21.28
C ILE A 561 12.53 8.15 21.78
N SER A 562 13.60 7.53 22.21
CA SER A 562 13.60 6.18 22.75
C SER A 562 13.73 6.21 24.28
N LEU A 563 12.75 5.58 24.94
CA LEU A 563 12.70 5.38 26.40
C LEU A 563 12.77 3.88 26.66
N ARG A 564 13.94 3.30 26.45
CA ARG A 564 14.18 1.87 26.55
C ARG A 564 14.81 1.55 27.92
N ASN A 565 14.33 0.48 28.54
CA ASN A 565 14.94 -0.05 29.74
C ASN A 565 14.67 -1.56 29.87
N LYS A 566 15.33 -2.21 30.81
CA LYS A 566 15.21 -3.67 31.00
C LYS A 566 13.81 -4.15 31.37
N ILE A 567 12.95 -3.26 31.89
CA ILE A 567 11.55 -3.58 32.23
C ILE A 567 10.70 -3.66 30.96
N GLY A 568 11.05 -2.90 29.91
CA GLY A 568 10.31 -2.89 28.65
C GLY A 568 10.17 -4.28 28.02
N ASP A 569 11.18 -5.13 28.10
CA ASP A 569 11.21 -6.47 27.50
C ASP A 569 11.41 -7.61 28.52
N ALA A 570 11.07 -7.38 29.80
CA ALA A 570 11.31 -8.34 30.86
C ALA A 570 10.44 -9.61 30.72
N SER A 571 9.18 -9.47 30.35
CA SER A 571 8.26 -10.61 30.14
C SER A 571 7.11 -10.29 29.18
N VAL A 572 6.36 -11.34 28.82
CA VAL A 572 5.13 -11.23 28.01
C VAL A 572 4.08 -10.36 28.71
N LYS A 573 4.00 -10.40 30.06
CA LYS A 573 3.07 -9.58 30.82
C LYS A 573 3.38 -8.09 30.66
N GLU A 574 4.66 -7.70 30.72
CA GLU A 574 5.09 -6.32 30.51
C GLU A 574 4.75 -5.83 29.09
N HIS A 575 4.94 -6.67 28.08
CA HIS A 575 4.55 -6.32 26.71
C HIS A 575 3.03 -6.11 26.57
N VAL A 576 2.20 -7.01 27.18
CA VAL A 576 0.76 -6.83 27.17
C VAL A 576 0.36 -5.56 27.95
N MET A 577 0.99 -5.30 29.11
CA MET A 577 0.76 -4.07 29.87
C MET A 577 1.12 -2.82 29.06
N PHE A 578 2.20 -2.85 28.28
CA PHE A 578 2.54 -1.75 27.38
C PHE A 578 1.40 -1.46 26.38
N LEU A 579 0.91 -2.49 25.69
CA LEU A 579 -0.16 -2.34 24.69
C LEU A 579 -1.45 -1.78 25.28
N LEU A 580 -1.83 -2.25 26.47
CA LEU A 580 -3.01 -1.74 27.17
C LEU A 580 -2.81 -0.29 27.64
N MET A 581 -1.62 0.03 28.17
CA MET A 581 -1.25 1.38 28.59
C MET A 581 -1.28 2.35 27.40
N ASP A 582 -0.69 1.97 26.28
CA ASP A 582 -0.58 2.79 25.08
C ASP A 582 -1.94 3.07 24.46
N TYR A 583 -2.84 2.07 24.44
CA TYR A 583 -4.25 2.26 24.04
C TYR A 583 -4.98 3.30 24.91
N ILE A 584 -4.81 3.23 26.24
CA ILE A 584 -5.44 4.16 27.18
C ILE A 584 -4.85 5.57 26.99
N ALA A 585 -3.53 5.67 26.79
CA ALA A 585 -2.85 6.94 26.45
C ALA A 585 -3.42 7.54 25.14
N GLY A 586 -3.64 6.69 24.14
CA GLY A 586 -4.25 7.08 22.87
C GLY A 586 -5.61 7.73 23.02
N ILE A 587 -6.45 7.25 23.95
CA ILE A 587 -7.75 7.90 24.26
C ILE A 587 -7.54 9.33 24.77
N ALA A 588 -6.57 9.54 25.67
CA ALA A 588 -6.28 10.85 26.23
C ALA A 588 -5.66 11.83 25.20
N LEU A 589 -4.92 11.30 24.23
CA LEU A 589 -4.22 12.05 23.19
C LEU A 589 -5.07 12.32 21.94
N ASP A 590 -6.18 11.59 21.73
CA ASP A 590 -6.93 11.54 20.47
C ASP A 590 -7.25 12.92 19.86
N HIS A 591 -7.75 13.84 20.67
CA HIS A 591 -8.10 15.20 20.21
C HIS A 591 -6.85 15.99 19.76
N LEU A 592 -5.77 15.96 20.56
CA LEU A 592 -4.57 16.74 20.28
C LEU A 592 -3.79 16.16 19.09
N VAL A 593 -3.68 14.84 19.02
CA VAL A 593 -3.05 14.15 17.88
C VAL A 593 -3.81 14.40 16.59
N TYR A 594 -5.15 14.40 16.64
CA TYR A 594 -5.98 14.73 15.48
C TYR A 594 -5.77 16.18 15.01
N GLN A 595 -5.78 17.16 15.93
CA GLN A 595 -5.51 18.55 15.55
C GLN A 595 -4.09 18.74 14.99
N ALA A 596 -3.10 18.09 15.60
CA ALA A 596 -1.73 18.10 15.12
C ALA A 596 -1.63 17.52 13.70
N SER A 597 -2.32 16.40 13.42
CA SER A 597 -2.28 15.74 12.11
C SER A 597 -2.86 16.60 10.99
N ILE A 598 -3.93 17.37 11.26
CA ILE A 598 -4.45 18.36 10.30
C ILE A 598 -3.40 19.45 10.02
N GLY A 599 -2.62 19.85 11.04
CA GLY A 599 -1.51 20.79 10.89
C GLY A 599 -0.23 20.18 10.29
N GLY A 600 -0.30 18.96 9.73
CA GLY A 600 0.85 18.28 9.13
C GLY A 600 1.88 17.77 10.13
N ILE A 601 1.47 17.52 11.40
CA ILE A 601 2.32 16.92 12.43
C ILE A 601 1.81 15.52 12.73
N VAL A 602 2.65 14.52 12.45
CA VAL A 602 2.39 13.11 12.75
C VAL A 602 3.02 12.77 14.09
N PHE A 603 2.27 12.07 14.95
CA PHE A 603 2.74 11.56 16.24
C PHE A 603 2.24 10.13 16.42
N TYR A 604 3.15 9.23 16.77
CA TYR A 604 2.79 7.87 17.14
C TYR A 604 3.82 7.26 18.09
N THR A 605 3.39 6.26 18.81
CA THR A 605 4.21 5.49 19.76
C THR A 605 4.43 4.08 19.24
N THR A 606 5.57 3.49 19.54
CA THR A 606 5.89 2.10 19.21
C THR A 606 6.57 1.41 20.39
N TYR A 607 6.38 0.09 20.48
CA TYR A 607 7.12 -0.74 21.41
C TYR A 607 8.46 -1.15 20.80
N ASN A 608 9.55 -0.80 21.48
CA ASN A 608 10.89 -1.25 21.12
C ASN A 608 11.75 -1.37 22.40
N CYS A 609 11.66 -2.51 23.09
CA CYS A 609 12.27 -2.73 24.40
C CYS A 609 11.87 -1.64 25.44
N GLY A 610 10.70 -1.07 25.28
CA GLY A 610 10.15 0.07 26.00
C GLY A 610 9.32 0.96 25.09
N LEU A 611 9.24 2.24 25.42
CA LEU A 611 8.50 3.24 24.68
C LEU A 611 9.42 3.97 23.68
N THR A 612 9.04 3.97 22.40
CA THR A 612 9.59 4.88 21.39
C THR A 612 8.49 5.84 20.95
N ILE A 613 8.77 7.13 21.00
CA ILE A 613 7.90 8.21 20.53
C ILE A 613 8.47 8.72 19.21
N ASN A 614 7.64 8.73 18.17
CA ASN A 614 7.96 9.29 16.87
C ASN A 614 7.09 10.52 16.61
N ALA A 615 7.72 11.62 16.22
CA ALA A 615 7.03 12.84 15.84
C ALA A 615 7.69 13.45 14.60
N SER A 616 6.90 13.82 13.60
CA SER A 616 7.41 14.51 12.42
C SER A 616 6.45 15.60 11.98
N GLY A 617 6.96 16.67 11.38
CA GLY A 617 6.14 17.76 10.87
C GLY A 617 6.79 19.13 10.91
N PHE A 618 5.99 20.15 10.67
CA PHE A 618 6.45 21.55 10.60
C PHE A 618 7.00 22.04 11.94
N THR A 619 8.21 22.61 11.90
CA THR A 619 8.97 22.99 13.10
C THR A 619 8.36 24.13 13.89
N GLN A 620 7.43 24.93 13.33
CA GLN A 620 6.72 25.99 14.05
C GLN A 620 6.04 25.47 15.32
N PHE A 621 5.33 24.36 15.26
CA PHE A 621 4.57 23.82 16.39
C PHE A 621 5.16 22.53 16.97
N LEU A 622 6.01 21.81 16.22
CA LEU A 622 6.45 20.48 16.57
C LEU A 622 7.08 20.38 17.98
N PRO A 623 8.04 21.23 18.40
CA PRO A 623 8.65 21.11 19.75
C PRO A 623 7.64 21.37 20.88
N ALA A 624 6.75 22.36 20.72
CA ALA A 624 5.75 22.71 21.73
C ALA A 624 4.66 21.63 21.85
N LEU A 625 4.20 21.10 20.71
CA LEU A 625 3.24 19.99 20.69
C LEU A 625 3.83 18.72 21.27
N LEU A 626 5.08 18.38 20.91
CA LEU A 626 5.78 17.21 21.46
C LEU A 626 5.88 17.29 22.99
N THR A 627 6.24 18.45 23.53
CA THR A 627 6.22 18.73 24.96
C THR A 627 4.85 18.46 25.58
N ARG A 628 3.78 18.96 24.98
CA ARG A 628 2.40 18.77 25.45
C ARG A 628 1.94 17.31 25.36
N LEU A 629 2.28 16.62 24.28
CA LEU A 629 1.96 15.21 24.06
C LEU A 629 2.65 14.33 25.10
N ILE A 630 3.94 14.59 25.38
CA ILE A 630 4.69 13.87 26.41
C ILE A 630 4.05 14.10 27.79
N ASN A 631 3.70 15.33 28.15
CA ASN A 631 3.06 15.62 29.43
C ASN A 631 1.75 14.84 29.62
N ILE A 632 0.92 14.76 28.57
CA ILE A 632 -0.30 13.94 28.61
C ILE A 632 0.06 12.47 28.75
N TYR A 633 1.05 11.98 28.00
CA TYR A 633 1.45 10.57 28.00
C TYR A 633 1.98 10.08 29.36
N ILE A 634 2.66 10.93 30.09
CA ILE A 634 3.18 10.58 31.45
C ILE A 634 2.13 10.66 32.55
N ASP A 635 1.04 11.40 32.35
CA ASP A 635 0.03 11.68 33.42
C ASP A 635 -1.43 11.51 32.96
N PHE A 636 -1.70 10.66 31.98
CA PHE A 636 -3.07 10.34 31.60
C PHE A 636 -3.83 9.56 32.66
N GLU A 637 -5.16 9.70 32.69
CA GLU A 637 -6.03 9.01 33.63
C GLU A 637 -6.13 7.51 33.30
N ILE A 638 -5.84 6.65 34.27
CA ILE A 638 -6.04 5.19 34.19
C ILE A 638 -7.15 4.81 35.17
N ASN A 639 -8.32 4.41 34.65
CA ASN A 639 -9.48 3.98 35.40
C ASN A 639 -10.05 2.66 34.88
N GLU A 640 -11.00 2.07 35.60
CA GLU A 640 -11.61 0.77 35.26
C GLU A 640 -12.27 0.78 33.89
N LYS A 641 -13.00 1.85 33.56
CA LYS A 641 -13.67 1.98 32.27
C LYS A 641 -12.69 1.87 31.10
N TYR A 642 -11.58 2.60 31.16
CA TYR A 642 -10.57 2.58 30.09
C TYR A 642 -9.79 1.26 30.05
N LEU A 643 -9.53 0.63 31.20
CA LEU A 643 -8.89 -0.68 31.23
C LEU A 643 -9.78 -1.76 30.59
N VAL A 644 -11.07 -1.77 30.87
CA VAL A 644 -12.03 -2.69 30.23
C VAL A 644 -12.07 -2.48 28.70
N GLN A 645 -12.07 -1.23 28.23
CA GLN A 645 -12.01 -0.91 26.81
C GLN A 645 -10.68 -1.40 26.17
N ALA A 646 -9.55 -1.16 26.82
CA ALA A 646 -8.24 -1.60 26.34
C ALA A 646 -8.16 -3.13 26.24
N LYS A 647 -8.64 -3.85 27.24
CA LYS A 647 -8.71 -5.32 27.23
C LYS A 647 -9.60 -5.84 26.09
N ALA A 648 -10.78 -5.23 25.90
CA ALA A 648 -11.69 -5.60 24.82
C ALA A 648 -11.07 -5.34 23.42
N TRP A 649 -10.42 -4.20 23.25
CA TRP A 649 -9.66 -3.88 22.03
C TRP A 649 -8.57 -4.93 21.75
N TYR A 650 -7.72 -5.21 22.74
CA TYR A 650 -6.61 -6.15 22.56
C TYR A 650 -7.10 -7.59 22.30
N LEU A 651 -8.19 -8.02 22.96
CA LEU A 651 -8.85 -9.30 22.67
C LEU A 651 -9.33 -9.35 21.21
N GLY A 652 -9.88 -8.25 20.71
CA GLY A 652 -10.25 -8.11 19.30
C GLY A 652 -9.06 -8.27 18.35
N GLN A 653 -7.90 -7.68 18.68
CA GLN A 653 -6.66 -7.84 17.90
C GLN A 653 -6.18 -9.32 17.91
N LEU A 654 -6.22 -9.99 19.07
CA LEU A 654 -5.85 -11.40 19.16
C LEU A 654 -6.78 -12.30 18.34
N ASN A 655 -8.09 -12.06 18.36
CA ASN A 655 -9.06 -12.80 17.55
C ASN A 655 -8.84 -12.56 16.05
N SER A 656 -8.54 -11.33 15.65
CA SER A 656 -8.23 -11.00 14.25
C SER A 656 -6.95 -11.69 13.78
N ALA A 657 -5.94 -11.79 14.64
CA ALA A 657 -4.68 -12.49 14.33
C ALA A 657 -4.87 -14.01 14.12
N GLU A 658 -5.91 -14.62 14.67
CA GLU A 658 -6.27 -16.02 14.42
C GLU A 658 -6.95 -16.26 13.07
N THR A 659 -7.47 -15.20 12.43
CA THR A 659 -8.23 -15.27 11.17
C THR A 659 -7.48 -14.73 9.95
N VAL A 660 -6.16 -14.54 10.08
CA VAL A 660 -5.31 -14.07 8.97
C VAL A 660 -5.20 -15.13 7.87
N LYS A 661 -4.77 -14.71 6.68
CA LYS A 661 -4.52 -15.61 5.54
C LYS A 661 -3.50 -16.69 5.91
N ALA A 662 -3.57 -17.84 5.27
CA ALA A 662 -2.68 -18.97 5.58
C ALA A 662 -1.18 -18.60 5.46
N PHE A 663 -0.80 -17.79 4.49
CA PHE A 663 0.60 -17.35 4.35
C PHE A 663 1.03 -16.40 5.48
N GLU A 664 0.15 -15.50 5.93
CA GLU A 664 0.42 -14.61 7.08
C GLU A 664 0.59 -15.46 8.35
N GLN A 665 -0.27 -16.47 8.54
CA GLN A 665 -0.16 -17.40 9.65
C GLN A 665 1.15 -18.22 9.61
N ALA A 666 1.61 -18.62 8.42
CA ALA A 666 2.89 -19.31 8.26
C ALA A 666 4.11 -18.40 8.54
N MET A 667 3.96 -17.08 8.35
CA MET A 667 5.00 -16.09 8.65
C MET A 667 5.10 -15.76 10.15
N GLN A 668 4.02 -15.85 10.91
CA GLN A 668 3.97 -15.45 12.33
C GLN A 668 5.08 -16.07 13.20
N PRO A 669 5.36 -17.40 13.16
CA PRO A 669 6.41 -17.98 13.97
C PRO A 669 7.81 -17.45 13.63
N ILE A 670 8.02 -17.17 12.35
CA ILE A 670 9.31 -16.67 11.85
C ILE A 670 9.57 -15.26 12.38
N GLN A 671 8.56 -14.40 12.31
CA GLN A 671 8.62 -13.03 12.80
C GLN A 671 8.73 -12.99 14.35
N SER A 672 7.92 -13.80 15.02
CA SER A 672 7.86 -13.85 16.49
C SER A 672 9.15 -14.38 17.11
N LEU A 673 9.91 -15.23 16.40
CA LEU A 673 11.15 -15.80 16.93
C LEU A 673 12.22 -14.74 17.21
N SER A 674 12.20 -13.64 16.46
CA SER A 674 13.08 -12.48 16.70
C SER A 674 12.57 -11.55 17.81
N SER A 675 11.30 -11.66 18.21
CA SER A 675 10.70 -10.82 19.25
C SER A 675 11.04 -11.36 20.63
N ILE A 676 11.46 -10.50 21.54
CA ILE A 676 11.76 -10.86 22.92
C ILE A 676 10.94 -9.95 23.83
N PRO A 677 10.11 -10.53 24.71
CA PRO A 677 9.74 -11.94 24.85
C PRO A 677 8.77 -12.44 23.77
N CYS A 678 8.93 -13.67 23.35
CA CYS A 678 8.01 -14.33 22.43
C CYS A 678 6.90 -15.06 23.20
N ALA A 679 5.66 -14.90 22.73
CA ALA A 679 4.51 -15.64 23.24
C ALA A 679 3.50 -15.89 22.12
N ASP A 680 2.80 -17.00 22.21
CA ASP A 680 1.67 -17.26 21.33
C ASP A 680 0.40 -16.50 21.76
N ILE A 681 -0.63 -16.55 20.91
CA ILE A 681 -1.89 -15.84 21.13
C ILE A 681 -2.59 -16.35 22.42
N SER A 682 -2.52 -17.65 22.71
CA SER A 682 -3.19 -18.22 23.88
C SER A 682 -2.53 -17.78 25.19
N GLU A 683 -1.22 -17.66 25.21
CA GLU A 683 -0.45 -17.15 26.37
C GLU A 683 -0.80 -15.67 26.62
N ARG A 684 -0.85 -14.84 25.56
CA ARG A 684 -1.24 -13.43 25.65
C ARG A 684 -2.66 -13.24 26.13
N ARG A 685 -3.60 -14.08 25.66
CA ARG A 685 -5.00 -14.06 26.08
C ARG A 685 -5.18 -14.38 27.56
N ALA A 686 -4.46 -15.37 28.07
CA ALA A 686 -4.54 -15.79 29.48
C ALA A 686 -4.04 -14.70 30.47
N LEU A 687 -3.21 -13.76 30.01
CA LEU A 687 -2.71 -12.67 30.83
C LEU A 687 -3.71 -11.53 31.02
N LEU A 688 -4.68 -11.35 30.11
CA LEU A 688 -5.60 -10.21 30.12
C LEU A 688 -6.40 -10.12 31.42
N ASP A 689 -6.92 -11.26 31.92
CA ASP A 689 -7.73 -11.30 33.15
C ASP A 689 -6.92 -10.99 34.40
N GLN A 690 -5.60 -11.22 34.36
CA GLN A 690 -4.70 -11.03 35.50
C GLN A 690 -4.20 -9.59 35.66
N ILE A 691 -4.28 -8.76 34.61
CA ILE A 691 -3.77 -7.40 34.63
C ILE A 691 -4.78 -6.46 35.28
N THR A 692 -4.32 -5.69 36.27
CA THR A 692 -5.09 -4.71 37.04
C THR A 692 -4.69 -3.28 36.74
N ILE A 693 -5.49 -2.30 37.17
CA ILE A 693 -5.13 -0.88 37.13
C ILE A 693 -3.80 -0.60 37.84
N ILE A 694 -3.57 -1.25 38.97
CA ILE A 694 -2.36 -1.07 39.76
C ILE A 694 -1.14 -1.55 38.98
N ASP A 695 -1.26 -2.69 38.26
CA ASP A 695 -0.19 -3.19 37.40
C ASP A 695 0.18 -2.16 36.31
N ILE A 696 -0.82 -1.61 35.60
CA ILE A 696 -0.58 -0.60 34.55
C ILE A 696 0.04 0.68 35.12
N LYS A 697 -0.44 1.19 36.26
CA LYS A 697 0.11 2.40 36.89
C LYS A 697 1.57 2.20 37.33
N ASN A 698 1.85 1.04 37.93
CA ASN A 698 3.22 0.68 38.34
C ASN A 698 4.15 0.53 37.15
N TYR A 699 3.70 -0.19 36.11
CA TYR A 699 4.44 -0.38 34.86
C TYR A 699 4.79 0.96 34.19
N ARG A 700 3.80 1.85 34.01
CA ARG A 700 4.02 3.21 33.47
C ARG A 700 5.11 3.95 34.25
N THR A 701 4.99 3.95 35.58
CA THR A 701 5.95 4.65 36.44
C THR A 701 7.36 4.10 36.30
N GLN A 702 7.52 2.79 36.30
CA GLN A 702 8.80 2.12 36.16
C GLN A 702 9.40 2.29 34.77
N LEU A 703 8.59 2.18 33.73
CA LEU A 703 9.02 2.35 32.34
C LEU A 703 9.58 3.77 32.11
N ILE A 704 8.85 4.81 32.52
CA ILE A 704 9.23 6.20 32.27
C ILE A 704 10.40 6.63 33.16
N LYS A 705 10.33 6.38 34.46
CA LYS A 705 11.40 6.79 35.40
C LYS A 705 12.69 5.99 35.26
N GLY A 706 12.59 4.74 34.78
CA GLY A 706 13.74 3.86 34.64
C GLY A 706 14.54 4.04 33.36
N ALA A 707 14.01 4.80 32.37
CA ALA A 707 14.64 5.01 31.08
C ALA A 707 15.57 6.23 31.07
N ALA A 708 16.69 6.14 30.37
CA ALA A 708 17.47 7.29 29.93
C ALA A 708 17.03 7.64 28.49
N PRO A 709 16.55 8.85 28.22
CA PRO A 709 16.08 9.22 26.89
C PRO A 709 17.24 9.34 25.89
N GLU A 710 17.06 8.71 24.72
CA GLU A 710 17.89 8.86 23.53
C GLU A 710 17.06 9.51 22.43
N LEU A 711 17.61 10.53 21.78
CA LEU A 711 16.95 11.26 20.72
C LEU A 711 17.71 11.18 19.41
N LEU A 712 16.97 10.99 18.31
CA LEU A 712 17.46 11.18 16.94
C LEU A 712 16.60 12.26 16.29
N VAL A 713 17.22 13.32 15.77
CA VAL A 713 16.55 14.42 15.12
C VAL A 713 17.16 14.67 13.74
N VAL A 714 16.32 14.68 12.70
CA VAL A 714 16.73 14.94 11.32
C VAL A 714 15.82 16.02 10.72
N GLY A 715 16.38 17.10 10.18
CA GLY A 715 15.58 18.12 9.46
C GLY A 715 15.85 19.54 9.91
N ASN A 716 14.81 20.40 9.81
CA ASN A 716 14.87 21.86 9.96
C ASN A 716 14.95 22.33 11.42
N MET A 717 16.04 22.00 12.12
CA MET A 717 16.33 22.51 13.46
C MET A 717 17.80 22.95 13.52
N THR A 718 18.20 23.59 14.62
CA THR A 718 19.62 23.80 14.95
C THR A 718 20.05 22.85 16.05
N ALA A 719 21.35 22.58 16.18
CA ALA A 719 21.89 21.74 17.26
C ALA A 719 21.52 22.30 18.66
N MET A 720 21.56 23.62 18.81
CA MET A 720 21.15 24.30 20.05
C MET A 720 19.66 24.03 20.37
N GLN A 721 18.78 24.13 19.39
CA GLN A 721 17.34 23.82 19.58
C GLN A 721 17.13 22.38 20.00
N VAL A 722 17.87 21.43 19.40
CA VAL A 722 17.81 20.01 19.76
C VAL A 722 18.31 19.79 21.19
N GLN A 723 19.41 20.41 21.61
CA GLN A 723 19.93 20.31 22.97
C GLN A 723 18.90 20.81 24.01
N VAL A 724 18.35 22.02 23.79
CA VAL A 724 17.35 22.62 24.69
C VAL A 724 16.08 21.76 24.76
N MET A 725 15.58 21.29 23.63
CA MET A 725 14.42 20.39 23.57
C MET A 725 14.69 19.09 24.34
N SER A 726 15.84 18.47 24.14
CA SER A 726 16.23 17.22 24.81
C SER A 726 16.31 17.37 26.32
N GLN A 727 16.90 18.46 26.81
CA GLN A 727 16.98 18.77 28.26
C GLN A 727 15.59 19.02 28.86
N ASN A 728 14.69 19.71 28.14
CA ASN A 728 13.30 19.91 28.55
C ASN A 728 12.53 18.58 28.66
N ILE A 729 12.68 17.71 27.68
CA ILE A 729 12.06 16.38 27.68
C ILE A 729 12.55 15.55 28.88
N ARG A 730 13.86 15.52 29.13
CA ARG A 730 14.41 14.83 30.32
C ARG A 730 13.81 15.39 31.61
N ALA A 731 13.73 16.70 31.74
CA ALA A 731 13.18 17.35 32.95
C ALA A 731 11.72 16.98 33.17
N GLN A 732 10.91 16.89 32.10
CA GLN A 732 9.51 16.47 32.15
C GLN A 732 9.35 15.01 32.56
N LEU A 733 10.14 14.12 31.96
CA LEU A 733 10.09 12.69 32.26
C LEU A 733 10.54 12.36 33.67
N LYS A 734 11.26 13.29 34.35
CA LYS A 734 11.87 13.06 35.65
C LYS A 734 12.64 11.73 35.69
N SER A 735 13.27 11.42 34.56
CA SER A 735 13.99 10.16 34.38
C SER A 735 15.21 10.12 35.29
N ALA A 736 15.38 9.02 35.99
CA ALA A 736 16.53 8.71 36.83
C ALA A 736 17.34 7.52 36.25
N GLY A 737 17.02 7.06 35.07
CA GLY A 737 17.69 5.92 34.43
C GLY A 737 19.13 6.29 34.06
N MET A 738 20.06 5.43 34.44
CA MET A 738 21.51 5.61 34.21
C MET A 738 22.08 4.58 33.24
N LEU A 739 21.27 3.64 32.78
CA LEU A 739 21.69 2.55 31.89
C LEU A 739 20.97 2.64 30.56
N TRP A 740 21.75 2.56 29.50
CA TRP A 740 21.25 2.42 28.15
C TRP A 740 20.86 0.97 27.91
N TRP A 741 19.69 0.72 27.30
CA TRP A 741 19.20 -0.60 26.98
C TRP A 741 18.80 -0.69 25.52
N HIS A 742 19.45 -1.56 24.75
CA HIS A 742 19.16 -1.77 23.32
C HIS A 742 18.59 -3.18 23.07
N GLY A 743 18.10 -3.84 24.14
CA GLY A 743 17.46 -5.15 24.03
C GLY A 743 18.43 -6.32 24.01
N GLN A 744 17.91 -7.45 23.58
CA GLN A 744 18.66 -8.69 23.42
C GLN A 744 18.44 -9.25 22.00
N ASN A 745 19.43 -9.95 21.48
CA ASN A 745 19.34 -10.67 20.23
C ASN A 745 19.43 -12.18 20.44
N VAL A 746 18.67 -12.92 19.65
CA VAL A 746 18.83 -14.37 19.54
C VAL A 746 20.20 -14.67 18.94
N VAL A 747 20.90 -15.66 19.49
CA VAL A 747 22.18 -16.15 18.99
C VAL A 747 22.05 -17.61 18.58
N LEU A 748 22.29 -17.88 17.29
CA LEU A 748 22.31 -19.23 16.75
C LEU A 748 23.75 -19.73 16.69
N ASN A 749 24.11 -20.67 17.56
CA ASN A 749 25.49 -21.17 17.70
C ASN A 749 25.69 -22.58 17.08
N HIS A 750 24.60 -23.27 16.78
CA HIS A 750 24.63 -24.66 16.32
C HIS A 750 23.46 -24.96 15.39
N LYS A 751 23.56 -26.09 14.72
CA LYS A 751 22.50 -26.59 13.87
C LYS A 751 21.22 -26.89 14.67
N GLN A 752 20.11 -26.26 14.24
CA GLN A 752 18.79 -26.48 14.82
C GLN A 752 17.75 -26.60 13.70
N LEU A 753 17.09 -27.76 13.64
CA LEU A 753 16.09 -28.06 12.62
C LEU A 753 14.72 -28.13 13.31
N ALA A 754 13.92 -27.09 13.15
CA ALA A 754 12.64 -26.91 13.82
C ALA A 754 11.45 -26.98 12.84
N ASN A 755 10.37 -27.62 13.30
CA ASN A 755 9.12 -27.72 12.59
C ASN A 755 7.97 -27.26 13.51
N ILE A 756 7.08 -26.40 13.01
CA ILE A 756 5.88 -25.95 13.71
C ILE A 756 4.69 -26.17 12.79
N GLN A 757 3.57 -26.65 13.36
CA GLN A 757 2.37 -27.03 12.61
C GLN A 757 1.15 -26.33 13.18
N TYR A 758 0.36 -25.70 12.31
CA TYR A 758 -0.88 -25.03 12.67
C TYR A 758 -2.05 -25.58 11.85
N LYS A 759 -3.22 -25.65 12.47
CA LYS A 759 -4.48 -25.80 11.74
C LYS A 759 -4.89 -24.40 11.27
N GLY A 760 -5.00 -24.21 9.96
CA GLY A 760 -5.40 -22.94 9.36
C GLY A 760 -6.87 -22.59 9.65
N SER A 761 -7.16 -21.30 9.73
CA SER A 761 -8.52 -20.76 9.82
C SER A 761 -9.25 -20.75 8.47
N SER A 762 -8.50 -20.86 7.37
CA SER A 762 -9.01 -20.82 6.01
C SER A 762 -9.00 -22.19 5.30
N THR A 763 -9.54 -22.22 4.08
CA THR A 763 -9.47 -23.39 3.19
C THR A 763 -8.07 -23.68 2.69
N ASP A 764 -7.23 -22.65 2.59
CA ASP A 764 -5.91 -22.70 1.98
C ASP A 764 -4.86 -23.22 2.96
N SER A 765 -3.91 -23.96 2.43
CA SER A 765 -2.69 -24.35 3.13
C SER A 765 -1.53 -23.39 2.80
N ALA A 766 -0.55 -23.32 3.72
CA ALA A 766 0.68 -22.58 3.43
C ALA A 766 1.91 -23.27 4.04
N LEU A 767 3.05 -23.03 3.43
CA LEU A 767 4.35 -23.47 3.91
C LEU A 767 5.32 -22.28 3.92
N GLY A 768 5.81 -21.93 5.11
CA GLY A 768 6.96 -21.05 5.31
C GLY A 768 8.19 -21.87 5.63
N ALA A 769 9.33 -21.52 5.06
CA ALA A 769 10.62 -22.11 5.36
C ALA A 769 11.68 -21.02 5.51
N VAL A 770 12.46 -21.06 6.58
CA VAL A 770 13.56 -20.11 6.81
C VAL A 770 14.84 -20.87 7.08
N TYR A 771 15.93 -20.42 6.50
CA TYR A 771 17.24 -21.02 6.60
C TYR A 771 18.28 -19.95 6.94
N ILE A 772 18.85 -20.01 8.14
CA ILE A 772 19.85 -19.07 8.65
C ILE A 772 21.15 -19.84 8.91
N PRO A 773 22.20 -19.69 8.08
CA PRO A 773 23.48 -20.35 8.30
C PRO A 773 24.25 -19.70 9.47
N VAL A 774 25.14 -20.46 10.10
CA VAL A 774 26.07 -19.94 11.11
C VAL A 774 27.44 -19.64 10.49
N GLY A 775 28.27 -18.85 11.18
CA GLY A 775 29.65 -18.55 10.78
C GLY A 775 29.79 -17.35 9.85
N TYR A 776 28.78 -16.48 9.80
CA TYR A 776 28.80 -15.20 9.09
C TYR A 776 28.60 -14.06 10.09
N ASP A 777 29.31 -12.95 9.92
CA ASP A 777 28.96 -11.72 10.64
C ASP A 777 27.68 -11.10 10.08
N GLU A 778 27.13 -10.13 10.80
CA GLU A 778 25.83 -9.53 10.45
C GLU A 778 25.83 -8.93 9.04
N VAL A 779 26.88 -8.18 8.67
CA VAL A 779 26.94 -7.46 7.38
C VAL A 779 27.20 -8.43 6.22
N GLU A 780 28.04 -9.43 6.44
CA GLU A 780 28.33 -10.49 5.46
C GLU A 780 27.07 -11.33 5.20
N GLY A 781 26.39 -11.77 6.27
CA GLY A 781 25.13 -12.49 6.19
C GLY A 781 24.05 -11.68 5.49
N MET A 782 23.93 -10.40 5.81
CA MET A 782 22.99 -9.47 5.16
C MET A 782 23.27 -9.32 3.66
N ALA A 783 24.53 -9.16 3.26
CA ALA A 783 24.94 -9.04 1.88
C ALA A 783 24.58 -10.29 1.06
N CYS A 784 24.94 -11.46 1.59
CA CYS A 784 24.61 -12.74 0.97
C CYS A 784 23.09 -12.95 0.88
N SER A 785 22.36 -12.69 1.96
CA SER A 785 20.91 -12.85 2.04
C SER A 785 20.15 -11.98 1.05
N GLN A 786 20.46 -10.69 0.99
CA GLN A 786 19.80 -9.75 0.07
C GLN A 786 20.09 -10.07 -1.39
N LEU A 787 21.35 -10.40 -1.72
CA LEU A 787 21.71 -10.79 -3.09
C LEU A 787 21.07 -12.12 -3.48
N LEU A 788 21.04 -13.10 -2.57
CA LEU A 788 20.45 -14.41 -2.82
C LEU A 788 18.94 -14.30 -3.10
N SER A 789 18.22 -13.54 -2.28
CA SER A 789 16.79 -13.34 -2.51
C SER A 789 16.53 -12.58 -3.81
N HIS A 790 17.36 -11.59 -4.14
CA HIS A 790 17.23 -10.81 -5.38
C HIS A 790 17.39 -11.70 -6.64
N ILE A 791 18.27 -12.67 -6.60
CA ILE A 791 18.50 -13.62 -7.72
C ILE A 791 17.44 -14.72 -7.75
N ILE A 792 17.10 -15.31 -6.60
CA ILE A 792 16.24 -16.49 -6.52
C ILE A 792 14.75 -16.17 -6.62
N GLN A 793 14.28 -15.01 -6.13
CA GLN A 793 12.85 -14.68 -6.10
C GLN A 793 12.18 -14.80 -7.48
N PRO A 794 12.72 -14.27 -8.58
CA PRO A 794 12.13 -14.44 -9.91
C PRO A 794 12.03 -15.90 -10.34
N TRP A 795 13.05 -16.70 -10.06
CA TRP A 795 13.08 -18.14 -10.43
C TRP A 795 12.08 -18.96 -9.61
N PHE A 796 11.95 -18.65 -8.32
CA PHE A 796 11.01 -19.28 -7.40
C PHE A 796 9.56 -19.00 -7.81
N TYR A 797 9.29 -17.74 -8.11
CA TYR A 797 7.98 -17.29 -8.56
C TYR A 797 7.60 -17.92 -9.93
N ASP A 798 8.47 -17.82 -10.93
CA ASP A 798 8.23 -18.39 -12.26
C ASP A 798 7.98 -19.90 -12.18
N GLN A 799 8.81 -20.63 -11.43
CA GLN A 799 8.68 -22.08 -11.33
C GLN A 799 7.37 -22.48 -10.62
N LEU A 800 7.10 -21.93 -9.44
CA LEU A 800 6.03 -22.47 -8.59
C LEU A 800 4.68 -21.78 -8.83
N ARG A 801 4.68 -20.52 -9.24
CA ARG A 801 3.45 -19.82 -9.58
C ARG A 801 3.10 -19.94 -11.06
N THR A 802 4.01 -19.56 -11.95
CA THR A 802 3.70 -19.45 -13.38
C THR A 802 3.62 -20.86 -14.03
N LYS A 803 4.64 -21.69 -13.85
CA LYS A 803 4.72 -23.01 -14.50
C LYS A 803 3.91 -24.09 -13.80
N GLU A 804 4.00 -24.16 -12.48
CA GLU A 804 3.34 -25.20 -11.69
C GLU A 804 1.98 -24.80 -11.13
N GLN A 805 1.63 -23.51 -11.14
CA GLN A 805 0.35 -22.97 -10.69
C GLN A 805 -0.06 -23.44 -9.29
N LEU A 806 0.92 -23.53 -8.37
CA LEU A 806 0.68 -24.07 -7.04
C LEU A 806 -0.08 -23.12 -6.12
N GLY A 807 0.00 -21.83 -6.39
CA GLY A 807 -0.69 -20.84 -5.56
C GLY A 807 -0.36 -19.41 -5.94
N TYR A 808 -1.01 -18.47 -5.29
CA TYR A 808 -0.89 -17.04 -5.59
C TYR A 808 0.24 -16.35 -4.82
N ALA A 809 0.34 -16.60 -3.51
CA ALA A 809 1.40 -16.04 -2.67
C ALA A 809 2.64 -16.94 -2.75
N VAL A 810 3.65 -16.50 -3.51
CA VAL A 810 4.91 -17.23 -3.75
C VAL A 810 6.08 -16.27 -3.62
N PHE A 811 6.85 -16.38 -2.53
CA PHE A 811 7.91 -15.42 -2.19
C PHE A 811 9.18 -16.13 -1.75
N ALA A 812 10.34 -15.63 -2.23
CA ALA A 812 11.64 -15.83 -1.60
C ALA A 812 12.15 -14.46 -1.14
N TYR A 813 12.60 -14.36 0.12
CA TYR A 813 12.88 -13.08 0.74
C TYR A 813 14.08 -13.17 1.69
N PRO A 814 14.79 -12.04 1.96
CA PRO A 814 15.82 -12.01 2.98
C PRO A 814 15.18 -12.24 4.35
N ALA A 815 15.69 -13.20 5.11
CA ALA A 815 15.18 -13.52 6.44
C ALA A 815 16.26 -13.32 7.49
N SER A 816 15.86 -12.90 8.70
CA SER A 816 16.78 -12.79 9.83
C SER A 816 16.16 -13.31 11.13
N ILE A 817 16.99 -13.80 12.01
CA ILE A 817 16.67 -14.10 13.41
C ILE A 817 17.74 -13.39 14.23
N GLY A 818 17.33 -12.37 14.98
CA GLY A 818 18.27 -11.43 15.60
C GLY A 818 19.16 -10.76 14.54
N ASN A 819 20.48 -10.82 14.73
CA ASN A 819 21.46 -10.24 13.81
C ASN A 819 22.00 -11.25 12.77
N GLN A 820 21.43 -12.43 12.68
CA GLN A 820 21.87 -13.48 11.77
C GLN A 820 20.94 -13.59 10.58
N TRP A 821 21.50 -13.58 9.37
CA TRP A 821 20.78 -13.44 8.11
C TRP A 821 20.83 -14.70 7.26
N GLY A 822 19.75 -14.95 6.54
CA GLY A 822 19.59 -16.07 5.64
C GLY A 822 18.45 -15.84 4.64
N ILE A 823 17.82 -16.91 4.20
CA ILE A 823 16.75 -16.85 3.18
C ILE A 823 15.46 -17.49 3.69
N GLY A 824 14.34 -16.84 3.38
CA GLY A 824 12.99 -17.33 3.59
C GLY A 824 12.29 -17.68 2.29
N PHE A 825 11.45 -18.70 2.32
CA PHE A 825 10.55 -19.13 1.25
C PHE A 825 9.14 -19.23 1.79
N LEU A 826 8.16 -18.78 1.04
CA LEU A 826 6.75 -18.81 1.43
C LEU A 826 5.89 -19.15 0.22
N LEU A 827 4.94 -20.07 0.41
CA LEU A 827 3.94 -20.43 -0.59
C LEU A 827 2.61 -20.74 0.07
N GLN A 828 1.53 -20.11 -0.42
CA GLN A 828 0.14 -20.46 -0.09
C GLN A 828 -0.52 -21.14 -1.26
N SER A 829 -1.25 -22.23 -1.03
CA SER A 829 -1.97 -23.01 -2.03
C SER A 829 -3.40 -23.28 -1.59
N ASN A 830 -4.32 -23.18 -2.53
CA ASN A 830 -5.73 -23.52 -2.34
C ASN A 830 -6.04 -25.01 -2.60
N SER A 831 -5.08 -25.78 -3.12
CA SER A 831 -5.28 -27.16 -3.57
C SER A 831 -4.25 -28.15 -3.04
N GLN A 832 -3.08 -27.67 -2.60
CA GLN A 832 -1.97 -28.53 -2.23
C GLN A 832 -1.67 -28.52 -0.72
N SER A 833 -1.30 -29.67 -0.18
CA SER A 833 -0.92 -29.81 1.24
C SER A 833 0.50 -29.27 1.49
N PRO A 834 0.84 -28.87 2.73
CA PRO A 834 2.21 -28.50 3.08
C PRO A 834 3.25 -29.56 2.75
N SER A 835 2.88 -30.85 2.85
CA SER A 835 3.74 -31.97 2.46
C SER A 835 4.09 -31.96 0.99
N TYR A 836 3.13 -31.67 0.11
CA TYR A 836 3.36 -31.56 -1.32
C TYR A 836 4.23 -30.31 -1.63
N LEU A 837 3.89 -29.18 -1.03
CA LEU A 837 4.63 -27.92 -1.24
C LEU A 837 6.10 -28.07 -0.84
N TYR A 838 6.39 -28.77 0.28
CA TYR A 838 7.79 -29.00 0.68
C TYR A 838 8.56 -29.86 -0.31
N LYS A 839 7.94 -30.85 -0.92
CA LYS A 839 8.58 -31.64 -2.01
C LYS A 839 8.95 -30.73 -3.17
N ARG A 840 8.05 -29.81 -3.56
CA ARG A 840 8.32 -28.84 -4.62
C ARG A 840 9.44 -27.86 -4.25
N TYR A 841 9.54 -27.48 -2.96
CA TYR A 841 10.68 -26.69 -2.46
C TYR A 841 12.00 -27.45 -2.64
N LEU A 842 12.06 -28.71 -2.25
CA LEU A 842 13.28 -29.51 -2.41
C LEU A 842 13.68 -29.68 -3.88
N ASP A 843 12.73 -29.83 -4.79
CA ASP A 843 13.01 -29.88 -6.21
C ASP A 843 13.50 -28.52 -6.74
N PHE A 844 12.89 -27.44 -6.30
CA PHE A 844 13.33 -26.09 -6.64
C PHE A 844 14.74 -25.81 -6.08
N TYR A 845 15.05 -26.17 -4.85
CA TYR A 845 16.38 -25.94 -4.26
C TYR A 845 17.50 -26.60 -5.10
N ARG A 846 17.28 -27.84 -5.53
CA ARG A 846 18.24 -28.53 -6.44
C ARG A 846 18.35 -27.88 -7.81
N LYS A 847 17.26 -27.32 -8.32
CA LYS A 847 17.24 -26.56 -9.57
C LYS A 847 17.98 -25.23 -9.41
N ALA A 848 17.70 -24.50 -8.35
CA ALA A 848 18.36 -23.23 -8.03
C ALA A 848 19.86 -23.40 -7.85
N ASP A 849 20.29 -24.48 -7.20
CA ASP A 849 21.70 -24.86 -7.05
C ASP A 849 22.43 -24.91 -8.40
N LYS A 850 21.90 -25.66 -9.35
CA LYS A 850 22.45 -25.78 -10.71
C LYS A 850 22.43 -24.43 -11.45
N LEU A 851 21.41 -23.63 -11.27
CA LEU A 851 21.32 -22.30 -11.90
C LEU A 851 22.35 -21.33 -11.31
N LEU A 852 22.56 -21.37 -9.99
CA LEU A 852 23.58 -20.55 -9.33
C LEU A 852 25.00 -20.96 -9.77
N GLU A 853 25.30 -22.26 -9.84
CA GLU A 853 26.60 -22.77 -10.32
C GLU A 853 26.86 -22.41 -11.80
N SER A 854 25.81 -22.34 -12.61
CA SER A 854 25.89 -21.98 -14.04
C SER A 854 25.80 -20.48 -14.30
N LEU A 855 25.61 -19.64 -13.28
CA LEU A 855 25.46 -18.21 -13.42
C LEU A 855 26.76 -17.57 -13.94
N LYS A 856 26.69 -16.88 -15.07
CA LYS A 856 27.85 -16.21 -15.65
C LYS A 856 28.31 -15.08 -14.72
N GLU A 857 29.61 -14.91 -14.64
CA GLU A 857 30.24 -13.84 -13.84
C GLU A 857 29.73 -12.43 -14.25
N SER A 858 29.42 -12.22 -15.54
CA SER A 858 28.81 -10.99 -16.04
C SER A 858 27.44 -10.72 -15.42
N ASP A 859 26.59 -11.75 -15.33
CA ASP A 859 25.23 -11.65 -14.81
C ASP A 859 25.27 -11.47 -13.28
N PHE A 860 26.17 -12.19 -12.59
CA PHE A 860 26.39 -12.01 -11.15
C PHE A 860 26.83 -10.59 -10.81
N LYS A 861 27.72 -9.99 -11.60
CA LYS A 861 28.09 -8.58 -11.45
C LYS A 861 26.93 -7.63 -11.69
N GLN A 862 26.05 -7.90 -12.65
CA GLN A 862 24.86 -7.10 -12.89
C GLN A 862 23.90 -7.13 -11.71
N TYR A 863 23.64 -8.31 -11.13
CA TYR A 863 22.79 -8.42 -9.92
C TYR A 863 23.39 -7.66 -8.73
N LYS A 864 24.70 -7.75 -8.51
CA LYS A 864 25.41 -6.96 -7.48
C LYS A 864 25.23 -5.46 -7.72
N LEU A 865 25.43 -5.00 -8.96
CA LEU A 865 25.30 -3.59 -9.31
C LEU A 865 23.88 -3.09 -9.11
N ALA A 866 22.86 -3.84 -9.52
CA ALA A 866 21.45 -3.49 -9.33
C ALA A 866 21.11 -3.32 -7.83
N LEU A 867 21.58 -4.24 -6.98
CA LEU A 867 21.38 -4.15 -5.53
C LEU A 867 22.14 -2.96 -4.92
N ILE A 868 23.38 -2.71 -5.33
CA ILE A 868 24.17 -1.55 -4.88
C ILE A 868 23.51 -0.24 -5.31
N ASN A 869 23.00 -0.16 -6.54
CA ASN A 869 22.30 1.02 -7.04
C ASN A 869 21.03 1.28 -6.20
N LYS A 870 20.27 0.24 -5.88
CA LYS A 870 19.12 0.34 -4.98
C LYS A 870 19.51 0.89 -3.60
N LEU A 871 20.60 0.41 -3.01
CA LEU A 871 21.09 0.90 -1.72
C LEU A 871 21.61 2.35 -1.79
N LYS A 872 22.13 2.79 -2.93
CA LYS A 872 22.62 4.15 -3.16
C LYS A 872 21.54 5.14 -3.59
N GLN A 873 20.31 4.69 -3.83
CA GLN A 873 19.23 5.60 -4.23
C GLN A 873 19.10 6.77 -3.25
N ARG A 874 18.90 7.98 -3.80
CA ARG A 874 18.64 9.16 -2.99
C ARG A 874 17.26 9.03 -2.31
N PRO A 875 17.10 9.50 -1.05
CA PRO A 875 15.78 9.55 -0.43
C PRO A 875 14.86 10.49 -1.22
N GLN A 876 13.58 10.19 -1.24
CA GLN A 876 12.59 10.96 -2.00
C GLN A 876 11.89 12.03 -1.15
N ASN A 877 11.91 11.89 0.17
CA ASN A 877 11.41 12.87 1.14
C ASN A 877 12.22 12.83 2.44
N LEU A 878 11.95 13.79 3.35
CA LEU A 878 12.67 13.91 4.62
C LEU A 878 12.51 12.66 5.51
N SER A 879 11.31 12.12 5.61
CA SER A 879 11.06 10.94 6.45
C SER A 879 11.80 9.70 5.94
N GLU A 880 11.96 9.53 4.62
CA GLU A 880 12.82 8.49 4.06
C GLU A 880 14.30 8.73 4.39
N GLU A 881 14.77 9.99 4.37
CA GLU A 881 16.13 10.31 4.81
C GLU A 881 16.35 9.97 6.28
N ALA A 882 15.42 10.35 7.16
CA ALA A 882 15.48 10.05 8.59
C ALA A 882 15.44 8.53 8.88
N SER A 883 14.54 7.81 8.20
CA SER A 883 14.38 6.36 8.39
C SER A 883 15.63 5.54 8.06
N ARG A 884 16.54 6.07 7.23
CA ARG A 884 17.82 5.43 6.91
C ARG A 884 18.73 5.25 8.11
N PHE A 885 18.53 6.06 9.13
CA PHE A 885 19.33 6.04 10.36
C PHE A 885 18.65 5.30 11.51
N SER A 886 17.32 5.04 11.41
CA SER A 886 16.54 4.46 12.50
C SER A 886 17.04 3.10 12.97
N ASN A 887 17.35 2.18 12.03
CA ASN A 887 17.86 0.85 12.40
C ASN A 887 19.20 0.89 13.13
N ASP A 888 20.12 1.76 12.70
CA ASP A 888 21.41 1.95 13.35
C ASP A 888 21.21 2.59 14.73
N PHE A 889 20.34 3.57 14.85
CA PHE A 889 19.97 4.22 16.12
C PHE A 889 19.37 3.22 17.09
N ASP A 890 18.43 2.39 16.66
CA ASP A 890 17.76 1.39 17.49
C ASP A 890 18.72 0.34 18.06
N ARG A 891 19.80 0.06 17.34
CA ARG A 891 20.85 -0.89 17.75
C ARG A 891 22.02 -0.27 18.49
N GLY A 892 21.99 1.04 18.74
CA GLY A 892 23.10 1.78 19.34
C GLY A 892 24.32 1.95 18.42
N ASN A 893 24.18 1.73 17.11
CA ASN A 893 25.25 1.98 16.14
C ASN A 893 25.28 3.47 15.73
N PHE A 894 25.77 4.33 16.60
CA PHE A 894 25.84 5.78 16.34
C PHE A 894 26.91 6.18 15.31
N LYS A 895 27.60 5.22 14.69
CA LYS A 895 28.44 5.46 13.51
C LYS A 895 27.62 5.56 12.23
N PHE A 896 26.37 5.07 12.22
CA PHE A 896 25.45 5.07 11.07
C PHE A 896 26.10 4.57 9.78
N ASN A 897 26.82 3.45 9.85
CA ASN A 897 27.66 2.95 8.77
C ASN A 897 27.22 1.57 8.24
N THR A 898 26.12 1.00 8.72
CA THR A 898 25.65 -0.33 8.30
C THR A 898 25.41 -0.38 6.79
N ARG A 899 24.77 0.64 6.21
CA ARG A 899 24.53 0.71 4.75
C ARG A 899 25.82 0.77 3.94
N ASP A 900 26.79 1.59 4.34
CA ASP A 900 28.07 1.72 3.66
C ASP A 900 28.88 0.42 3.72
N ASN A 901 28.87 -0.24 4.88
CA ASN A 901 29.52 -1.54 5.07
C ASN A 901 28.84 -2.62 4.23
N LEU A 902 27.51 -2.61 4.15
CA LEU A 902 26.75 -3.52 3.31
C LEU A 902 27.13 -3.36 1.83
N ILE A 903 27.20 -2.13 1.32
CA ILE A 903 27.61 -1.85 -0.07
C ILE A 903 29.02 -2.36 -0.33
N LYS A 904 29.96 -2.14 0.61
CA LYS A 904 31.33 -2.65 0.49
C LYS A 904 31.35 -4.18 0.46
N GLN A 905 30.58 -4.83 1.33
CA GLN A 905 30.52 -6.29 1.43
C GLN A 905 29.90 -6.92 0.15
N ILE A 906 28.78 -6.37 -0.36
CA ILE A 906 28.18 -6.81 -1.64
C ILE A 906 29.22 -6.68 -2.77
N ASN A 907 29.99 -5.60 -2.79
CA ASN A 907 30.99 -5.36 -3.83
C ASN A 907 32.15 -6.39 -3.75
N ALA A 908 32.56 -6.75 -2.54
CA ALA A 908 33.65 -7.72 -2.29
C ALA A 908 33.22 -9.18 -2.47
N LEU A 909 31.92 -9.48 -2.47
CA LEU A 909 31.40 -10.85 -2.51
C LEU A 909 31.75 -11.55 -3.83
N SER A 910 32.45 -12.70 -3.74
CA SER A 910 32.71 -13.57 -4.88
C SER A 910 31.57 -14.57 -5.12
N SER A 911 31.50 -15.09 -6.35
CA SER A 911 30.51 -16.12 -6.70
C SER A 911 30.66 -17.37 -5.82
N ASP A 912 31.91 -17.81 -5.54
CA ASP A 912 32.17 -19.00 -4.74
C ASP A 912 31.70 -18.85 -3.28
N ASN A 913 31.99 -17.71 -2.64
CA ASN A 913 31.51 -17.42 -1.28
C ASN A 913 29.99 -17.33 -1.23
N PHE A 914 29.37 -16.76 -2.27
CA PHE A 914 27.94 -16.66 -2.41
C PHE A 914 27.25 -18.03 -2.55
N ILE A 915 27.79 -18.92 -3.41
CA ILE A 915 27.29 -20.29 -3.57
C ILE A 915 27.51 -21.08 -2.27
N THR A 916 28.65 -20.91 -1.60
CA THR A 916 28.92 -21.52 -0.29
C THR A 916 27.89 -21.10 0.76
N PHE A 917 27.48 -19.84 0.77
CA PHE A 917 26.40 -19.37 1.64
C PHE A 917 25.07 -20.11 1.35
N TYR A 918 24.69 -20.23 0.09
CA TYR A 918 23.50 -20.97 -0.33
C TYR A 918 23.56 -22.45 0.12
N HIS A 919 24.69 -23.12 -0.09
CA HIS A 919 24.87 -24.50 0.34
C HIS A 919 24.72 -24.66 1.85
N LYS A 920 25.37 -23.81 2.66
CA LYS A 920 25.29 -23.85 4.13
C LYS A 920 23.92 -23.46 4.66
N ALA A 921 23.19 -22.60 3.95
CA ALA A 921 21.85 -22.21 4.36
C ALA A 921 20.82 -23.28 3.96
N VAL A 922 20.73 -23.64 2.66
CA VAL A 922 19.60 -24.34 2.08
C VAL A 922 19.90 -25.82 1.79
N MET A 923 21.03 -26.12 1.12
CA MET A 923 21.34 -27.49 0.66
C MET A 923 21.76 -28.41 1.80
N GLN A 924 22.55 -27.89 2.73
CA GLN A 924 23.06 -28.58 3.90
C GLN A 924 22.97 -27.66 5.13
N PRO A 925 21.78 -27.41 5.68
CA PRO A 925 21.61 -26.44 6.75
C PRO A 925 22.60 -26.67 7.91
N GLN A 926 23.47 -25.70 8.15
CA GLN A 926 24.47 -25.73 9.23
C GLN A 926 24.08 -24.90 10.44
N GLY A 927 23.02 -24.08 10.34
CA GLY A 927 22.45 -23.26 11.39
C GLY A 927 20.98 -23.56 11.64
N MET A 928 20.16 -22.52 11.71
CA MET A 928 18.71 -22.65 11.92
C MET A 928 18.00 -22.97 10.62
N ALA A 929 17.20 -24.02 10.62
CA ALA A 929 16.15 -24.23 9.62
C ALA A 929 14.81 -24.38 10.33
N LEU A 930 13.83 -23.54 9.95
CA LEU A 930 12.49 -23.53 10.49
C LEU A 930 11.48 -23.79 9.37
N LEU A 931 10.63 -24.82 9.55
CA LEU A 931 9.44 -25.04 8.75
C LEU A 931 8.21 -24.61 9.55
N SER A 932 7.39 -23.77 8.96
CA SER A 932 6.07 -23.37 9.49
C SER A 932 5.01 -23.84 8.53
N GLN A 933 4.19 -24.82 8.98
CA GLN A 933 3.20 -25.50 8.17
C GLN A 933 1.79 -25.08 8.63
N VAL A 934 0.99 -24.57 7.72
CA VAL A 934 -0.43 -24.25 7.94
C VAL A 934 -1.28 -25.17 7.08
N LEU A 935 -2.11 -26.01 7.74
CA LEU A 935 -3.01 -26.95 7.07
C LEU A 935 -4.39 -26.31 6.91
N GLY A 936 -4.79 -26.07 5.67
CA GLY A 936 -6.13 -25.60 5.31
C GLY A 936 -7.18 -26.71 5.37
N SER A 937 -8.46 -26.35 5.50
CA SER A 937 -9.54 -27.32 5.65
C SER A 937 -9.79 -28.21 4.43
N HIS A 938 -9.35 -27.79 3.24
CA HIS A 938 -9.51 -28.55 1.99
C HIS A 938 -8.39 -29.57 1.75
N THR A 939 -7.32 -29.57 2.54
CA THR A 939 -6.18 -30.44 2.37
C THR A 939 -5.99 -31.36 3.57
N GLN A 940 -5.35 -32.52 3.36
CA GLN A 940 -5.09 -33.48 4.43
C GLN A 940 -3.58 -33.61 4.68
N GLY A 941 -3.24 -33.83 5.95
CA GLY A 941 -1.92 -34.24 6.42
C GLY A 941 -0.86 -33.15 6.43
N TYR A 942 -0.22 -33.00 7.58
CA TYR A 942 1.01 -32.21 7.70
C TYR A 942 2.18 -32.93 7.05
N TYR A 943 3.22 -32.19 6.73
CA TYR A 943 4.49 -32.78 6.36
C TYR A 943 5.13 -33.41 7.61
N ALA A 944 5.44 -34.68 7.55
CA ALA A 944 6.22 -35.33 8.59
C ALA A 944 7.65 -34.75 8.56
N ALA A 945 8.09 -34.21 9.69
CA ALA A 945 9.43 -33.65 9.79
C ALA A 945 10.49 -34.69 9.38
N PRO A 946 11.51 -34.32 8.55
CA PRO A 946 12.57 -35.20 8.19
C PRO A 946 13.36 -35.70 9.41
N LYS A 947 14.10 -36.80 9.27
CA LYS A 947 14.95 -37.30 10.33
C LYS A 947 15.89 -36.23 10.85
N GLY A 948 15.90 -36.01 12.16
CA GLY A 948 16.72 -35.02 12.84
C GLY A 948 16.04 -33.65 13.03
N TRP A 949 14.81 -33.45 12.50
CA TRP A 949 14.01 -32.29 12.80
C TRP A 949 13.16 -32.48 14.04
N ILE A 950 13.00 -31.43 14.84
CA ILE A 950 12.20 -31.42 16.05
C ILE A 950 10.90 -30.66 15.80
N THR A 951 9.75 -31.29 16.08
CA THR A 951 8.46 -30.60 16.03
C THR A 951 8.17 -29.96 17.37
N TYR A 952 8.00 -28.64 17.37
CA TYR A 952 7.66 -27.82 18.53
C TYR A 952 6.16 -27.56 18.55
N LYS A 953 5.60 -27.49 19.78
CA LYS A 953 4.18 -27.19 19.97
C LYS A 953 3.83 -25.78 19.43
N ASN A 954 4.70 -24.82 19.64
CA ASN A 954 4.56 -23.43 19.21
C ASN A 954 5.93 -22.72 19.18
N VAL A 955 5.93 -21.44 18.77
CA VAL A 955 7.16 -20.66 18.64
C VAL A 955 7.82 -20.35 20.00
N SER A 956 7.02 -20.16 21.05
CA SER A 956 7.53 -19.92 22.42
C SER A 956 8.37 -21.12 22.91
N ALA A 957 7.86 -22.35 22.72
CA ALA A 957 8.61 -23.57 23.05
C ALA A 957 9.92 -23.70 22.26
N LEU A 958 9.97 -23.25 21.00
CA LEU A 958 11.21 -23.21 20.23
C LEU A 958 12.15 -22.13 20.79
N GLN A 959 11.65 -20.92 21.08
CA GLN A 959 12.48 -19.82 21.56
C GLN A 959 13.18 -20.17 22.89
N HIS A 960 12.53 -20.90 23.78
CA HIS A 960 13.16 -21.35 25.04
C HIS A 960 14.39 -22.26 24.86
N THR A 961 14.61 -22.81 23.67
CA THR A 961 15.82 -23.59 23.34
C THR A 961 16.96 -22.75 22.80
N LEU A 962 16.73 -21.46 22.57
CA LEU A 962 17.71 -20.55 21.97
C LEU A 962 18.52 -19.80 23.03
N SER A 963 19.72 -19.37 22.66
CA SER A 963 20.57 -18.51 23.47
C SER A 963 20.33 -17.03 23.14
N PHE A 964 20.54 -16.15 24.11
CA PHE A 964 20.35 -14.72 23.96
C PHE A 964 21.61 -13.96 24.37
N LYS A 965 21.87 -12.84 23.70
CA LYS A 965 22.97 -11.93 24.02
C LYS A 965 22.41 -10.50 24.08
N VAL A 966 22.81 -9.77 25.17
CA VAL A 966 22.47 -8.35 25.32
C VAL A 966 23.16 -7.55 24.22
N CYS A 967 22.41 -6.65 23.58
CA CYS A 967 22.98 -5.72 22.62
C CYS A 967 23.95 -4.74 23.30
N PRO A 968 25.02 -4.31 22.63
CA PRO A 968 25.94 -3.28 23.18
C PRO A 968 25.14 -2.00 23.50
N SER A 969 25.46 -1.38 24.65
CA SER A 969 24.86 -0.11 25.10
C SER A 969 25.68 1.09 24.63
#